data_75064bd7a054b228856e7366373dca43
#
_entry.id   75064bd7a054b228856e7366373dca43
#
_cell.length_a   1.000
_cell.length_b   1.000
_cell.length_c   1.000
_cell.angle_alpha   90.00
_cell.angle_beta   90.00
_cell.angle_gamma   90.00
#
_symmetry.space_group_name_H-M   'P 1'
#
loop_
_entity.id
_entity.type
_entity.pdbx_description
1 polymer ?
#
loop_
_entity_poly.entity_id
_entity_poly.type
_entity_poly.pdbx_seq_one_letter_code
_entity_poly.pdbx_strand_id
1 'polypeptide(L)'
;MIDSSLGLPARKRLLSVWRYGSYLLFLYVMVLKLWYLHSHLHARYIDMNRLDFVIAIGSLMAASFWTLWLSVRGQIIALIVLDVLLTALIYSDLIYYRYFQDFITLPVLLQAGQVGELGDSIKSLLHWTDLRFAADWAVMLIGFPTLKGISRRIALRTVKTSPLSEGLSPSLVPSLSAVRSAAPRMERIENIGPLGQKRSLRFRQRVVRASNGLAVLVLGLGLSIGPIKHYTSSWAQGLLTGNYWSMSLYNVTGLLGFHVYDVYRFAKDHIGGDPLSAEQKQDIQDWFSQAGQSRDVRNASFGAYQGSNVIVIQTEALMNFMIGRKIGGQEVTPNLNKLRESSLYFSNYYHQTGQGRTSDADFSSNASLHPLPSGSVFTRFADHQFDVLPQILKDTGYHAFAFHAYDSSFWNRLAMYQSMGYDQFFSKKDYLIDEPLGWSLGDKSFFKQSLAKLAAEQQPFYSFMITLSSHHPYSLPEKEQTLDVGSFEGTMFGDYLEAVHYVDGAIGELVELMKAQGLWDNTILCIYGDHDNSLTGQADYEKFLGRSLTELDMHKIMNQVPLFIHLPDGKMAGTYTEAEGQLDLAPSLLHLLGISTAAKYMMGSNMFDGNPNHLVVLRTGAFTDSRLHYIPSPDGLFENGTCYSEASGEQVGIEQCRAENTEAQKRLEISDQTVTYDLIKEFEQQNGTP
;
A
#
# COMPACT_ATOMS: atom_id res chain seq x y z
N MET A 1 31.86 -31.62 -2.63
CA MET A 1 32.55 -32.38 -3.70
C MET A 1 32.18 -33.85 -3.52
N ILE A 2 31.53 -34.45 -4.50
CA ILE A 2 31.16 -35.86 -4.46
C ILE A 2 32.44 -36.65 -4.75
N ASP A 3 32.77 -37.57 -3.83
CA ASP A 3 33.97 -38.35 -3.84
C ASP A 3 34.12 -39.12 -5.16
N SER A 4 35.27 -39.01 -5.79
CA SER A 4 35.61 -39.70 -7.04
C SER A 4 35.82 -41.20 -6.87
N SER A 5 35.91 -41.69 -5.64
CA SER A 5 36.09 -43.11 -5.28
C SER A 5 34.78 -43.93 -5.30
N LEU A 6 33.61 -43.27 -5.34
CA LEU A 6 32.34 -43.97 -5.39
C LEU A 6 32.05 -44.56 -6.79
N GLY A 7 31.65 -45.82 -6.85
CA GLY A 7 31.23 -46.47 -8.09
C GLY A 7 30.06 -45.71 -8.78
N LEU A 8 30.02 -45.76 -10.11
CA LEU A 8 29.05 -45.03 -10.96
C LEU A 8 27.57 -45.09 -10.50
N PRO A 9 27.03 -46.23 -10.02
CA PRO A 9 25.64 -46.30 -9.54
C PRO A 9 25.40 -45.53 -8.24
N ALA A 10 26.35 -45.62 -7.29
CA ALA A 10 26.26 -44.93 -6.00
C ALA A 10 26.36 -43.42 -6.18
N ARG A 11 27.22 -42.92 -7.05
CA ARG A 11 27.38 -41.52 -7.42
C ARG A 11 26.11 -40.95 -8.06
N LYS A 12 25.43 -41.71 -8.95
CA LYS A 12 24.15 -41.28 -9.55
C LYS A 12 23.05 -41.17 -8.51
N ARG A 13 22.94 -42.16 -7.60
CA ARG A 13 21.95 -42.09 -6.49
C ARG A 13 22.20 -40.90 -5.57
N LEU A 14 23.43 -40.65 -5.20
CA LEU A 14 23.79 -39.52 -4.34
C LEU A 14 23.47 -38.17 -5.01
N LEU A 15 23.77 -38.02 -6.31
CA LEU A 15 23.42 -36.82 -7.07
C LEU A 15 21.89 -36.59 -7.17
N SER A 16 21.12 -37.67 -7.29
CA SER A 16 19.66 -37.61 -7.30
C SER A 16 19.11 -37.17 -5.94
N VAL A 17 19.64 -37.74 -4.85
CA VAL A 17 19.27 -37.35 -3.47
C VAL A 17 19.56 -35.86 -3.24
N TRP A 18 20.72 -35.36 -3.60
CA TRP A 18 21.05 -33.95 -3.47
C TRP A 18 20.16 -33.05 -4.34
N ARG A 19 19.82 -33.49 -5.55
CA ARG A 19 18.94 -32.73 -6.46
C ARG A 19 17.53 -32.53 -5.89
N TYR A 20 16.87 -33.65 -5.58
CA TYR A 20 15.50 -33.60 -5.11
C TYR A 20 15.39 -33.16 -3.64
N GLY A 21 16.37 -33.56 -2.81
CA GLY A 21 16.43 -33.16 -1.41
C GLY A 21 16.58 -31.63 -1.23
N SER A 22 17.50 -31.02 -2.00
CA SER A 22 17.61 -29.53 -1.95
C SER A 22 16.38 -28.82 -2.47
N TYR A 23 15.70 -29.37 -3.47
CA TYR A 23 14.47 -28.82 -4.00
C TYR A 23 13.32 -28.91 -3.00
N LEU A 24 13.12 -30.06 -2.37
CA LEU A 24 12.10 -30.26 -1.33
C LEU A 24 12.39 -29.40 -0.09
N LEU A 25 13.65 -29.27 0.30
CA LEU A 25 14.07 -28.41 1.41
C LEU A 25 13.73 -26.94 1.12
N PHE A 26 14.02 -26.48 -0.09
CA PHE A 26 13.65 -25.13 -0.54
C PHE A 26 12.15 -24.91 -0.45
N LEU A 27 11.33 -25.81 -1.00
CA LEU A 27 9.86 -25.68 -0.92
C LEU A 27 9.39 -25.65 0.53
N TYR A 28 9.92 -26.51 1.39
CA TYR A 28 9.55 -26.57 2.80
C TYR A 28 9.89 -25.26 3.54
N VAL A 29 11.10 -24.76 3.35
CA VAL A 29 11.55 -23.50 3.98
C VAL A 29 10.70 -22.32 3.51
N MET A 30 10.45 -22.22 2.20
CA MET A 30 9.66 -21.12 1.65
C MET A 30 8.18 -21.17 2.09
N VAL A 31 7.60 -22.37 2.20
CA VAL A 31 6.23 -22.52 2.76
C VAL A 31 6.19 -22.06 4.22
N LEU A 32 7.23 -22.35 5.02
CA LEU A 32 7.32 -21.88 6.40
C LEU A 32 7.41 -20.33 6.45
N LYS A 33 8.16 -19.71 5.54
CA LYS A 33 8.26 -18.23 5.46
C LYS A 33 6.91 -17.60 5.07
N LEU A 34 6.20 -18.18 4.11
CA LEU A 34 4.84 -17.74 3.74
C LEU A 34 3.83 -17.93 4.89
N TRP A 35 3.91 -19.05 5.59
CA TRP A 35 3.09 -19.26 6.78
C TRP A 35 3.43 -18.27 7.90
N TYR A 36 4.71 -17.94 8.09
CA TYR A 36 5.14 -16.94 9.07
C TYR A 36 4.62 -15.56 8.72
N LEU A 37 4.70 -15.13 7.45
CA LEU A 37 4.04 -13.90 6.98
C LEU A 37 2.57 -13.92 7.36
N HIS A 38 1.83 -14.95 6.91
CA HIS A 38 0.40 -15.08 7.12
C HIS A 38 0.01 -14.97 8.62
N SER A 39 0.78 -15.60 9.51
CA SER A 39 0.53 -15.55 10.96
C SER A 39 0.70 -14.15 11.58
N HIS A 40 1.26 -13.18 10.84
CA HIS A 40 1.46 -11.80 11.29
C HIS A 40 0.52 -10.80 10.63
N LEU A 41 -0.32 -11.25 9.69
CA LEU A 41 -1.29 -10.35 9.06
C LEU A 41 -2.50 -10.06 9.97
N HIS A 42 -2.82 -10.96 10.91
CA HIS A 42 -3.95 -10.84 11.85
C HIS A 42 -5.28 -10.42 11.20
N ALA A 43 -5.45 -10.71 9.90
CA ALA A 43 -6.64 -10.36 9.15
C ALA A 43 -7.77 -11.37 9.46
N ARG A 44 -8.92 -10.84 9.88
CA ARG A 44 -10.12 -11.64 10.18
C ARG A 44 -10.59 -12.38 8.92
N TYR A 45 -11.04 -13.63 9.05
CA TYR A 45 -11.51 -14.49 7.95
C TYR A 45 -10.46 -14.85 6.88
N ILE A 46 -9.19 -14.50 7.08
CA ILE A 46 -8.08 -14.94 6.23
C ILE A 46 -7.26 -15.97 6.99
N ASP A 47 -7.67 -17.21 6.92
CA ASP A 47 -6.95 -18.34 7.53
C ASP A 47 -6.26 -19.16 6.45
N MET A 48 -5.00 -19.53 6.70
CA MET A 48 -4.27 -20.41 5.80
C MET A 48 -4.76 -21.86 5.93
N ASN A 49 -5.76 -22.19 5.15
CA ASN A 49 -6.37 -23.52 5.12
C ASN A 49 -5.54 -24.50 4.25
N ARG A 50 -6.00 -25.76 4.12
CA ARG A 50 -5.26 -26.79 3.37
C ARG A 50 -5.08 -26.46 1.89
N LEU A 51 -6.06 -25.80 1.26
CA LEU A 51 -5.97 -25.41 -0.16
C LEU A 51 -4.98 -24.28 -0.38
N ASP A 52 -4.87 -23.36 0.58
CA ASP A 52 -3.91 -22.24 0.51
C ASP A 52 -2.48 -22.76 0.62
N PHE A 53 -2.22 -23.78 1.44
CA PHE A 53 -0.93 -24.49 1.43
C PHE A 53 -0.65 -25.15 0.08
N VAL A 54 -1.67 -25.73 -0.56
CA VAL A 54 -1.53 -26.33 -1.91
C VAL A 54 -1.23 -25.24 -2.94
N ILE A 55 -1.88 -24.08 -2.89
CA ILE A 55 -1.61 -22.92 -3.73
C ILE A 55 -0.17 -22.42 -3.52
N ALA A 56 0.27 -22.26 -2.26
CA ALA A 56 1.61 -21.83 -1.92
C ALA A 56 2.68 -22.79 -2.48
N ILE A 57 2.53 -24.10 -2.28
CA ILE A 57 3.44 -25.12 -2.83
C ILE A 57 3.43 -25.06 -4.37
N GLY A 58 2.26 -25.00 -4.99
CA GLY A 58 2.10 -24.92 -6.43
C GLY A 58 2.79 -23.70 -7.05
N SER A 59 2.57 -22.54 -6.45
CA SER A 59 3.17 -21.27 -6.88
C SER A 59 4.70 -21.29 -6.76
N LEU A 60 5.24 -21.81 -5.65
CA LEU A 60 6.67 -22.00 -5.44
C LEU A 60 7.26 -23.00 -6.46
N MET A 61 6.54 -24.09 -6.78
CA MET A 61 6.95 -25.03 -7.83
C MET A 61 6.97 -24.36 -9.20
N ALA A 62 5.97 -23.56 -9.51
CA ALA A 62 5.92 -22.79 -10.76
C ALA A 62 7.02 -21.71 -10.84
N ALA A 63 7.41 -21.09 -9.73
CA ALA A 63 8.50 -20.11 -9.69
C ALA A 63 9.90 -20.76 -9.79
N SER A 64 10.06 -22.03 -9.35
CA SER A 64 11.38 -22.69 -9.17
C SER A 64 11.67 -23.86 -10.14
N PHE A 65 10.69 -24.28 -10.99
CA PHE A 65 10.81 -25.45 -11.89
C PHE A 65 12.06 -25.43 -12.77
N TRP A 66 12.44 -24.28 -13.28
CA TRP A 66 13.59 -24.09 -14.18
C TRP A 66 14.92 -24.43 -13.53
N THR A 67 15.03 -24.41 -12.19
CA THR A 67 16.22 -24.79 -11.46
C THR A 67 16.58 -26.26 -11.69
N LEU A 68 15.60 -27.13 -11.95
CA LEU A 68 15.75 -28.52 -12.27
C LEU A 68 16.46 -28.76 -13.62
N TRP A 69 16.52 -27.78 -14.51
CA TRP A 69 17.25 -27.83 -15.77
C TRP A 69 18.77 -27.72 -15.56
N LEU A 70 19.18 -27.10 -14.45
CA LEU A 70 20.58 -26.83 -14.14
C LEU A 70 21.32 -28.08 -13.67
N SER A 71 22.64 -27.99 -13.59
CA SER A 71 23.47 -29.00 -12.89
C SER A 71 23.13 -28.95 -11.39
N VAL A 72 23.44 -30.01 -10.62
CA VAL A 72 23.15 -30.04 -9.17
C VAL A 72 23.75 -28.85 -8.42
N ARG A 73 24.97 -28.44 -8.76
CA ARG A 73 25.61 -27.25 -8.18
C ARG A 73 24.88 -25.96 -8.60
N GLY A 74 24.57 -25.82 -9.90
CA GLY A 74 23.84 -24.69 -10.42
C GLY A 74 22.43 -24.59 -9.82
N GLN A 75 21.78 -25.74 -9.64
CA GLN A 75 20.46 -25.81 -8.99
C GLN A 75 20.50 -25.30 -7.54
N ILE A 76 21.47 -25.78 -6.74
CA ILE A 76 21.58 -25.32 -5.34
C ILE A 76 21.85 -23.83 -5.28
N ILE A 77 22.75 -23.31 -6.12
CA ILE A 77 23.02 -21.85 -6.17
C ILE A 77 21.76 -21.09 -6.59
N ALA A 78 21.06 -21.56 -7.63
CA ALA A 78 19.84 -20.91 -8.10
C ALA A 78 18.72 -20.94 -7.04
N LEU A 79 18.57 -22.05 -6.29
CA LEU A 79 17.61 -22.13 -5.19
C LEU A 79 17.95 -21.19 -4.04
N ILE A 80 19.25 -21.04 -3.69
CA ILE A 80 19.69 -20.07 -2.68
C ILE A 80 19.41 -18.64 -3.14
N VAL A 81 19.72 -18.30 -4.38
CA VAL A 81 19.43 -16.97 -4.94
C VAL A 81 17.92 -16.71 -4.94
N LEU A 82 17.13 -17.70 -5.36
CA LEU A 82 15.68 -17.58 -5.38
C LEU A 82 15.09 -17.46 -3.98
N ASP A 83 15.64 -18.19 -2.99
CA ASP A 83 15.25 -18.06 -1.60
C ASP A 83 15.53 -16.65 -1.06
N VAL A 84 16.70 -16.07 -1.33
CA VAL A 84 17.03 -14.69 -0.94
C VAL A 84 16.06 -13.70 -1.57
N LEU A 85 15.78 -13.82 -2.87
CA LEU A 85 14.89 -12.91 -3.59
C LEU A 85 13.43 -13.01 -3.09
N LEU A 86 12.92 -14.24 -2.93
CA LEU A 86 11.56 -14.44 -2.42
C LEU A 86 11.44 -14.04 -0.95
N THR A 87 12.48 -14.27 -0.14
CA THR A 87 12.48 -13.81 1.25
C THR A 87 12.47 -12.29 1.32
N ALA A 88 13.23 -11.62 0.46
CA ALA A 88 13.19 -10.16 0.39
C ALA A 88 11.78 -9.65 0.01
N LEU A 89 11.13 -10.28 -0.97
CA LEU A 89 9.75 -9.95 -1.35
C LEU A 89 8.79 -10.14 -0.17
N ILE A 90 8.76 -11.34 0.43
CA ILE A 90 7.88 -11.67 1.56
C ILE A 90 8.08 -10.71 2.75
N TYR A 91 9.33 -10.36 3.04
CA TYR A 91 9.67 -9.47 4.14
C TYR A 91 9.31 -8.01 3.84
N SER A 92 9.51 -7.55 2.62
CA SER A 92 9.08 -6.22 2.20
C SER A 92 7.56 -6.07 2.30
N ASP A 93 6.79 -7.08 1.88
CA ASP A 93 5.34 -7.08 2.04
C ASP A 93 4.91 -7.07 3.52
N LEU A 94 5.64 -7.77 4.40
CA LEU A 94 5.32 -7.72 5.84
C LEU A 94 5.55 -6.32 6.42
N ILE A 95 6.66 -5.65 6.05
CA ILE A 95 6.94 -4.29 6.51
C ILE A 95 5.89 -3.32 5.97
N TYR A 96 5.56 -3.43 4.70
CA TYR A 96 4.54 -2.61 4.04
C TYR A 96 3.17 -2.82 4.69
N TYR A 97 2.80 -4.07 4.96
CA TYR A 97 1.55 -4.40 5.63
C TYR A 97 1.46 -3.81 7.05
N ARG A 98 2.54 -3.77 7.80
CA ARG A 98 2.55 -3.16 9.14
C ARG A 98 2.15 -1.70 9.14
N TYR A 99 2.43 -0.99 8.04
CA TYR A 99 2.11 0.44 7.91
C TYR A 99 0.82 0.69 7.13
N PHE A 100 0.68 0.08 5.97
CA PHE A 100 -0.42 0.34 5.04
C PHE A 100 -1.60 -0.62 5.16
N GLN A 101 -1.48 -1.70 5.93
CA GLN A 101 -2.45 -2.81 6.04
C GLN A 101 -2.80 -3.41 4.67
N ASP A 102 -1.86 -3.38 3.73
CA ASP A 102 -1.98 -3.86 2.35
C ASP A 102 -0.63 -4.43 1.86
N PHE A 103 -0.57 -4.98 0.65
CA PHE A 103 0.65 -5.48 0.03
C PHE A 103 1.21 -4.50 -0.99
N ILE A 104 2.53 -4.62 -1.24
CA ILE A 104 3.22 -3.83 -2.27
C ILE A 104 2.68 -4.21 -3.63
N THR A 105 2.26 -3.20 -4.40
CA THR A 105 1.81 -3.36 -5.78
C THR A 105 2.83 -2.80 -6.77
N LEU A 106 2.76 -3.19 -8.03
CA LEU A 106 3.64 -2.66 -9.07
C LEU A 106 3.53 -1.13 -9.22
N PRO A 107 2.33 -0.52 -9.15
CA PRO A 107 2.19 0.94 -9.10
C PRO A 107 2.95 1.60 -7.95
N VAL A 108 2.96 1.00 -6.76
CA VAL A 108 3.72 1.51 -5.60
C VAL A 108 5.23 1.44 -5.87
N LEU A 109 5.72 0.42 -6.58
CA LEU A 109 7.14 0.33 -6.95
C LEU A 109 7.61 1.44 -7.89
N LEU A 110 6.71 2.11 -8.61
CA LEU A 110 7.08 3.31 -9.39
C LEU A 110 7.58 4.45 -8.49
N GLN A 111 7.22 4.42 -7.21
CA GLN A 111 7.65 5.37 -6.19
C GLN A 111 8.88 4.89 -5.39
N ALA A 112 9.48 3.77 -5.76
CA ALA A 112 10.62 3.19 -5.03
C ALA A 112 11.83 4.15 -4.88
N GLY A 113 11.96 5.15 -5.75
CA GLY A 113 12.97 6.21 -5.63
C GLY A 113 12.82 7.06 -4.35
N GLN A 114 11.63 7.10 -3.74
CA GLN A 114 11.32 7.88 -2.53
C GLN A 114 11.55 7.10 -1.23
N VAL A 115 11.79 5.79 -1.31
CA VAL A 115 11.98 4.91 -0.13
C VAL A 115 13.13 5.34 0.77
N GLY A 116 14.17 5.98 0.20
CA GLY A 116 15.30 6.49 0.98
C GLY A 116 14.90 7.53 2.03
N GLU A 117 13.85 8.29 1.79
CA GLU A 117 13.34 9.32 2.69
C GLU A 117 12.47 8.74 3.82
N LEU A 118 11.95 7.53 3.61
CA LEU A 118 11.14 6.79 4.59
C LEU A 118 11.99 6.00 5.62
N GLY A 119 13.32 6.20 5.63
CA GLY A 119 14.26 5.36 6.38
C GLY A 119 13.95 5.22 7.87
N ASP A 120 13.52 6.29 8.55
CA ASP A 120 13.22 6.25 9.98
C ASP A 120 11.85 5.60 10.25
N SER A 121 10.85 5.84 9.40
CA SER A 121 9.57 5.13 9.45
C SER A 121 9.76 3.63 9.23
N ILE A 122 10.58 3.22 8.26
CA ILE A 122 10.89 1.80 8.03
C ILE A 122 11.59 1.18 9.23
N LYS A 123 12.57 1.88 9.84
CA LYS A 123 13.30 1.37 11.02
C LYS A 123 12.37 1.08 12.20
N SER A 124 11.37 1.92 12.44
CA SER A 124 10.41 1.73 13.54
C SER A 124 9.51 0.49 13.35
N LEU A 125 9.35 0.02 12.11
CA LEU A 125 8.56 -1.16 11.76
C LEU A 125 9.35 -2.49 11.82
N LEU A 126 10.68 -2.44 12.04
CA LEU A 126 11.54 -3.63 12.11
C LEU A 126 11.47 -4.26 13.49
N HIS A 127 11.14 -5.55 13.56
CA HIS A 127 11.09 -6.31 14.81
C HIS A 127 12.20 -7.36 14.87
N TRP A 128 12.76 -7.59 16.05
CA TRP A 128 13.78 -8.64 16.27
C TRP A 128 13.30 -10.05 15.87
N THR A 129 12.01 -10.30 15.99
CA THR A 129 11.37 -11.55 15.57
C THR A 129 11.51 -11.82 14.08
N ASP A 130 11.72 -10.79 13.26
CA ASP A 130 11.83 -10.88 11.80
C ASP A 130 13.13 -11.60 11.36
N LEU A 131 14.12 -11.68 12.25
CA LEU A 131 15.32 -12.50 12.01
C LEU A 131 15.00 -13.96 11.71
N ARG A 132 13.79 -14.45 12.04
CA ARG A 132 13.32 -15.78 11.67
C ARG A 132 13.27 -16.00 10.15
N PHE A 133 13.07 -14.95 9.34
CA PHE A 133 13.14 -15.04 7.88
C PHE A 133 14.53 -15.42 7.36
N ALA A 134 15.60 -15.11 8.13
CA ALA A 134 16.98 -15.42 7.79
C ALA A 134 17.53 -16.67 8.55
N ALA A 135 16.70 -17.36 9.34
CA ALA A 135 17.15 -18.47 10.19
C ALA A 135 17.76 -19.63 9.38
N ASP A 136 17.20 -19.94 8.21
CA ASP A 136 17.72 -20.95 7.28
C ASP A 136 19.07 -20.57 6.69
N TRP A 137 19.33 -19.26 6.43
CA TRP A 137 20.64 -18.78 5.98
C TRP A 137 21.70 -18.99 7.07
N ALA A 138 21.37 -18.72 8.34
CA ALA A 138 22.26 -19.02 9.46
C ALA A 138 22.58 -20.52 9.55
N VAL A 139 21.55 -21.38 9.38
CA VAL A 139 21.74 -22.84 9.34
C VAL A 139 22.60 -23.26 8.15
N MET A 140 22.43 -22.66 6.98
CA MET A 140 23.26 -22.94 5.80
C MET A 140 24.71 -22.49 6.03
N LEU A 141 24.95 -21.31 6.57
CA LEU A 141 26.28 -20.77 6.83
C LEU A 141 27.06 -21.64 7.85
N ILE A 142 26.40 -22.15 8.87
CA ILE A 142 27.02 -23.00 9.91
C ILE A 142 27.10 -24.46 9.43
N GLY A 143 26.06 -24.96 8.75
CA GLY A 143 25.96 -26.36 8.32
C GLY A 143 26.92 -26.73 7.19
N PHE A 144 27.16 -25.85 6.22
CA PHE A 144 28.07 -26.14 5.10
C PHE A 144 29.53 -26.41 5.52
N PRO A 145 30.15 -25.62 6.40
CA PRO A 145 31.51 -25.91 6.88
C PRO A 145 31.59 -27.19 7.73
N THR A 146 30.58 -27.42 8.59
CA THR A 146 30.55 -28.59 9.48
C THR A 146 30.36 -29.90 8.71
N LEU A 147 29.45 -29.94 7.73
CA LEU A 147 29.28 -31.10 6.83
C LEU A 147 30.55 -31.39 6.00
N LYS A 148 31.25 -30.33 5.58
CA LYS A 148 32.54 -30.47 4.88
C LYS A 148 33.64 -31.00 5.80
N GLY A 149 33.61 -30.65 7.08
CA GLY A 149 34.51 -31.15 8.13
C GLY A 149 34.25 -32.64 8.44
N ILE A 150 32.97 -32.99 8.59
CA ILE A 150 32.53 -34.38 8.87
C ILE A 150 32.84 -35.30 7.67
N SER A 151 32.54 -34.89 6.46
CA SER A 151 32.85 -35.69 5.26
C SER A 151 34.36 -35.90 5.06
N ARG A 152 35.19 -34.89 5.37
CA ARG A 152 36.66 -35.05 5.42
C ARG A 152 37.13 -36.05 6.50
N ARG A 153 36.51 -36.00 7.70
CA ARG A 153 36.86 -36.96 8.79
C ARG A 153 36.44 -38.39 8.48
N ILE A 154 35.30 -38.59 7.82
CA ILE A 154 34.85 -39.90 7.37
C ILE A 154 35.78 -40.45 6.25
N ALA A 155 36.13 -39.60 5.28
CA ALA A 155 37.06 -39.98 4.21
C ALA A 155 38.46 -40.35 4.75
N LEU A 156 38.96 -39.65 5.76
CA LEU A 156 40.23 -39.94 6.43
C LEU A 156 40.17 -41.22 7.27
N ARG A 157 39.01 -41.56 7.85
CA ARG A 157 38.82 -42.84 8.59
C ARG A 157 38.75 -44.06 7.65
N THR A 158 38.08 -43.94 6.50
CA THR A 158 37.99 -45.02 5.50
C THR A 158 39.34 -45.33 4.82
N VAL A 159 40.24 -44.36 4.70
CA VAL A 159 41.61 -44.58 4.21
C VAL A 159 42.47 -45.30 5.25
N LYS A 160 42.21 -45.15 6.56
CA LYS A 160 42.95 -45.84 7.64
C LYS A 160 42.48 -47.28 7.90
N THR A 161 41.40 -47.73 7.32
CA THR A 161 40.82 -49.06 7.56
C THR A 161 40.85 -49.99 6.32
N SER A 162 41.56 -49.66 5.24
CA SER A 162 41.80 -50.60 4.17
C SER A 162 42.98 -51.52 4.50
N PRO A 163 42.77 -52.85 4.61
CA PRO A 163 43.78 -53.79 5.00
C PRO A 163 44.67 -54.30 3.78
N LEU A 164 45.15 -53.35 2.99
CA LEU A 164 45.94 -53.67 1.78
C LEU A 164 47.26 -52.85 1.71
N SER A 165 47.98 -52.85 2.82
CA SER A 165 49.40 -52.32 2.80
C SER A 165 50.39 -53.15 3.61
N GLU A 166 50.16 -54.44 3.73
CA GLU A 166 51.22 -55.29 4.22
C GLU A 166 51.47 -56.42 3.19
N GLY A 167 52.64 -56.37 2.56
CA GLY A 167 53.23 -57.45 1.86
C GLY A 167 53.36 -57.36 0.34
N LEU A 168 54.41 -56.67 -0.14
CA LEU A 168 55.17 -57.11 -1.34
C LEU A 168 56.52 -56.38 -1.34
N SER A 169 57.58 -57.20 -1.15
CA SER A 169 58.98 -56.83 -1.25
C SER A 169 59.38 -56.47 -2.69
N PRO A 170 60.37 -55.58 -2.86
CA PRO A 170 60.80 -55.13 -4.17
C PRO A 170 61.91 -56.10 -4.72
N SER A 171 61.58 -56.95 -5.68
CA SER A 171 62.59 -57.54 -6.54
C SER A 171 61.99 -57.97 -7.88
N LEU A 172 62.75 -57.65 -8.93
CA LEU A 172 62.62 -58.02 -10.35
C LEU A 172 61.99 -56.96 -11.27
N VAL A 173 62.91 -56.12 -11.74
CA VAL A 173 62.78 -55.44 -13.04
C VAL A 173 63.52 -56.25 -14.06
N PRO A 174 62.94 -56.63 -15.21
CA PRO A 174 63.65 -56.85 -16.45
C PRO A 174 63.40 -55.74 -17.45
N SER A 175 64.52 -55.38 -18.08
CA SER A 175 64.67 -54.33 -19.08
C SER A 175 63.89 -54.59 -20.37
N LEU A 176 63.33 -53.51 -20.87
CA LEU A 176 62.74 -53.37 -22.21
C LEU A 176 63.83 -53.00 -23.21
N SER A 177 64.13 -53.96 -24.09
CA SER A 177 64.63 -53.63 -25.41
C SER A 177 64.28 -54.75 -26.39
N ALA A 178 63.83 -54.34 -27.58
CA ALA A 178 63.54 -55.13 -28.78
C ALA A 178 62.22 -55.90 -28.86
N VAL A 179 61.26 -55.41 -29.66
CA VAL A 179 60.98 -55.96 -31.01
C VAL A 179 60.15 -54.98 -31.80
N ARG A 180 60.76 -54.36 -32.81
CA ARG A 180 60.09 -53.82 -33.98
C ARG A 180 60.00 -54.94 -35.00
N SER A 181 58.79 -55.15 -35.54
CA SER A 181 58.45 -55.38 -36.94
C SER A 181 57.29 -56.35 -37.09
N ALA A 182 56.39 -55.97 -37.88
CA ALA A 182 55.46 -56.62 -38.76
C ALA A 182 54.03 -56.21 -38.61
N ALA A 183 53.60 -55.38 -39.57
CA ALA A 183 52.15 -55.13 -39.80
C ALA A 183 51.62 -56.31 -40.64
N PRO A 184 50.32 -56.58 -40.50
CA PRO A 184 49.48 -56.47 -41.71
C PRO A 184 48.26 -55.58 -41.53
N ARG A 185 47.87 -54.94 -42.64
CA ARG A 185 46.68 -54.24 -42.87
C ARG A 185 45.45 -55.13 -42.63
N MET A 186 44.50 -54.63 -41.82
CA MET A 186 43.13 -55.09 -41.91
C MET A 186 42.13 -53.92 -41.58
N GLU A 187 41.31 -53.70 -42.53
CA GLU A 187 39.97 -53.12 -42.59
C GLU A 187 39.48 -52.25 -41.49
N ARG A 188 39.08 -51.03 -41.93
CA ARG A 188 38.37 -49.98 -41.22
C ARG A 188 36.94 -50.46 -40.90
N ILE A 189 36.72 -51.01 -39.70
CA ILE A 189 35.37 -51.03 -39.11
C ILE A 189 35.20 -49.71 -38.43
N GLU A 190 34.18 -48.95 -38.81
CA GLU A 190 33.81 -47.70 -38.21
C GLU A 190 33.51 -47.88 -36.73
N ASN A 191 34.50 -47.63 -35.88
CA ASN A 191 34.33 -47.46 -34.47
C ASN A 191 33.73 -46.08 -34.26
N ILE A 192 32.41 -46.01 -33.99
CA ILE A 192 31.79 -44.87 -33.36
C ILE A 192 32.46 -44.70 -32.01
N GLY A 193 33.47 -43.87 -31.97
CA GLY A 193 34.38 -43.70 -30.85
C GLY A 193 33.67 -43.20 -29.57
N PRO A 194 34.31 -43.33 -28.39
CA PRO A 194 33.78 -43.01 -27.07
C PRO A 194 33.25 -41.57 -26.92
N LEU A 195 33.52 -40.67 -27.88
CA LEU A 195 33.01 -39.32 -27.98
C LEU A 195 31.51 -39.25 -28.38
N GLY A 196 31.05 -40.15 -29.26
CA GLY A 196 29.64 -40.21 -29.68
C GLY A 196 28.71 -40.72 -28.58
N GLN A 197 29.13 -41.75 -27.84
CA GLN A 197 28.38 -42.27 -26.69
C GLN A 197 28.29 -41.25 -25.53
N LYS A 198 29.39 -40.50 -25.25
CA LYS A 198 29.37 -39.43 -24.25
C LYS A 198 28.46 -38.26 -24.64
N ARG A 199 28.32 -37.95 -25.94
CA ARG A 199 27.46 -36.89 -26.46
C ARG A 199 25.98 -37.30 -26.36
N SER A 200 25.66 -38.53 -26.70
CA SER A 200 24.29 -39.09 -26.59
C SER A 200 23.82 -39.21 -25.13
N LEU A 201 24.70 -39.65 -24.21
CA LEU A 201 24.37 -39.69 -22.77
C LEU A 201 24.15 -38.29 -22.15
N ARG A 202 24.91 -37.28 -22.56
CA ARG A 202 24.71 -35.89 -22.11
C ARG A 202 23.43 -35.31 -22.66
N PHE A 203 23.08 -35.61 -23.91
CA PHE A 203 21.80 -35.18 -24.51
C PHE A 203 20.62 -35.82 -23.78
N ARG A 204 20.63 -37.13 -23.57
CA ARG A 204 19.57 -37.84 -22.82
C ARG A 204 19.39 -37.29 -21.39
N GLN A 205 20.48 -36.94 -20.71
CA GLN A 205 20.42 -36.32 -19.38
C GLN A 205 19.80 -34.91 -19.41
N ARG A 206 20.05 -34.11 -20.46
CA ARG A 206 19.42 -32.80 -20.65
C ARG A 206 17.91 -32.92 -20.91
N VAL A 207 17.52 -33.86 -21.76
CA VAL A 207 16.12 -34.14 -22.05
C VAL A 207 15.35 -34.54 -20.76
N VAL A 208 15.90 -35.50 -19.98
CA VAL A 208 15.28 -35.93 -18.72
C VAL A 208 15.15 -34.76 -17.72
N ARG A 209 16.16 -33.88 -17.65
CA ARG A 209 16.06 -32.69 -16.78
C ARG A 209 14.98 -31.72 -17.25
N ALA A 210 14.92 -31.47 -18.56
CA ALA A 210 13.90 -30.60 -19.15
C ALA A 210 12.51 -31.16 -18.89
N SER A 211 12.32 -32.47 -19.11
CA SER A 211 11.03 -33.15 -18.86
C SER A 211 10.60 -33.09 -17.37
N ASN A 212 11.55 -33.31 -16.45
CA ASN A 212 11.28 -33.23 -15.01
C ASN A 212 10.90 -31.78 -14.60
N GLY A 213 11.61 -30.77 -15.10
CA GLY A 213 11.26 -29.38 -14.83
C GLY A 213 9.88 -29.03 -15.38
N LEU A 214 9.59 -29.44 -16.63
CA LEU A 214 8.27 -29.22 -17.23
C LEU A 214 7.14 -29.93 -16.45
N ALA A 215 7.38 -31.15 -16.00
CA ALA A 215 6.43 -31.90 -15.18
C ALA A 215 6.16 -31.18 -13.85
N VAL A 216 7.20 -30.62 -13.22
CA VAL A 216 7.06 -29.80 -11.99
C VAL A 216 6.29 -28.52 -12.27
N LEU A 217 6.54 -27.84 -13.39
CA LEU A 217 5.77 -26.67 -13.81
C LEU A 217 4.28 -26.99 -13.98
N VAL A 218 3.97 -28.03 -14.77
CA VAL A 218 2.57 -28.45 -15.02
C VAL A 218 1.88 -28.83 -13.71
N LEU A 219 2.57 -29.58 -12.84
CA LEU A 219 2.05 -29.94 -11.53
C LEU A 219 1.84 -28.68 -10.65
N GLY A 220 2.83 -27.79 -10.61
CA GLY A 220 2.76 -26.53 -9.84
C GLY A 220 1.60 -25.64 -10.29
N LEU A 221 1.44 -25.46 -11.61
CA LEU A 221 0.29 -24.71 -12.17
C LEU A 221 -1.03 -25.41 -11.84
N GLY A 222 -1.13 -26.73 -11.92
CA GLY A 222 -2.33 -27.48 -11.55
C GLY A 222 -2.69 -27.31 -10.06
N LEU A 223 -1.68 -27.36 -9.18
CA LEU A 223 -1.85 -27.16 -7.74
C LEU A 223 -2.23 -25.72 -7.37
N SER A 224 -1.83 -24.74 -8.16
CA SER A 224 -2.21 -23.33 -7.93
C SER A 224 -3.55 -23.01 -8.60
N ILE A 225 -3.69 -23.22 -9.91
CA ILE A 225 -4.86 -22.81 -10.70
C ILE A 225 -6.12 -23.60 -10.31
N GLY A 226 -5.97 -24.89 -9.97
CA GLY A 226 -7.11 -25.74 -9.60
C GLY A 226 -7.88 -25.20 -8.39
N PRO A 227 -7.23 -25.00 -7.22
CA PRO A 227 -7.87 -24.39 -6.05
C PRO A 227 -8.34 -22.95 -6.31
N ILE A 228 -7.54 -22.10 -6.96
CA ILE A 228 -7.95 -20.72 -7.32
C ILE A 228 -9.23 -20.76 -8.14
N LYS A 229 -9.31 -21.62 -9.17
CA LYS A 229 -10.53 -21.79 -9.97
C LYS A 229 -11.70 -22.31 -9.14
N HIS A 230 -11.44 -23.19 -8.18
CA HIS A 230 -12.47 -23.65 -7.24
C HIS A 230 -13.02 -22.49 -6.43
N TYR A 231 -12.18 -21.65 -5.84
CA TYR A 231 -12.59 -20.46 -5.10
C TYR A 231 -13.38 -19.48 -5.98
N THR A 232 -12.86 -19.11 -7.15
CA THR A 232 -13.51 -18.14 -8.06
C THR A 232 -14.78 -18.67 -8.72
N SER A 233 -15.02 -19.98 -8.75
CA SER A 233 -16.27 -20.58 -9.21
C SER A 233 -17.28 -20.84 -8.09
N SER A 234 -16.89 -20.67 -6.83
CA SER A 234 -17.74 -20.89 -5.67
C SER A 234 -18.02 -19.58 -4.92
N TRP A 235 -17.23 -19.27 -3.93
CA TRP A 235 -17.50 -18.12 -3.08
C TRP A 235 -16.84 -16.81 -3.55
N ALA A 236 -15.73 -16.86 -4.28
CA ALA A 236 -15.00 -15.68 -4.76
C ALA A 236 -15.35 -15.30 -6.20
N GLN A 237 -16.62 -15.41 -6.60
CA GLN A 237 -17.09 -15.08 -7.94
C GLN A 237 -16.88 -13.58 -8.21
N GLY A 238 -16.31 -13.26 -9.38
CA GLY A 238 -16.05 -11.88 -9.78
C GLY A 238 -14.77 -11.26 -9.19
N LEU A 239 -14.08 -11.91 -8.25
CA LEU A 239 -12.87 -11.37 -7.60
C LEU A 239 -11.78 -10.94 -8.60
N LEU A 240 -11.60 -11.69 -9.68
CA LEU A 240 -10.58 -11.39 -10.70
C LEU A 240 -11.05 -10.40 -11.77
N THR A 241 -12.30 -9.96 -11.72
CA THR A 241 -12.90 -9.03 -12.70
C THR A 241 -13.30 -7.69 -12.10
N GLY A 242 -13.45 -7.60 -10.79
CA GLY A 242 -13.80 -6.37 -10.05
C GLY A 242 -12.61 -5.64 -9.45
N ASN A 243 -12.89 -4.50 -8.85
CA ASN A 243 -11.92 -3.70 -8.09
C ASN A 243 -11.97 -4.11 -6.63
N TYR A 244 -11.23 -5.15 -6.29
CA TYR A 244 -11.19 -5.66 -4.93
C TYR A 244 -9.95 -5.17 -4.18
N TRP A 245 -10.08 -5.12 -2.86
CA TRP A 245 -8.98 -4.90 -1.96
C TRP A 245 -7.93 -6.01 -2.10
N SER A 246 -6.64 -5.65 -2.05
CA SER A 246 -5.51 -6.57 -2.25
C SER A 246 -5.53 -7.79 -1.33
N MET A 247 -6.02 -7.64 -0.10
CA MET A 247 -6.15 -8.73 0.87
C MET A 247 -7.12 -9.82 0.40
N SER A 248 -8.22 -9.47 -0.26
CA SER A 248 -9.17 -10.44 -0.82
C SER A 248 -8.52 -11.26 -1.94
N LEU A 249 -7.72 -10.61 -2.78
CA LEU A 249 -6.98 -11.27 -3.84
C LEU A 249 -5.89 -12.21 -3.28
N TYR A 250 -5.16 -11.76 -2.25
CA TYR A 250 -4.20 -12.59 -1.54
C TYR A 250 -4.84 -13.84 -0.93
N ASN A 251 -6.02 -13.70 -0.33
CA ASN A 251 -6.76 -14.80 0.29
C ASN A 251 -7.08 -15.94 -0.71
N VAL A 252 -7.31 -15.59 -1.99
CA VAL A 252 -7.65 -16.56 -3.04
C VAL A 252 -6.43 -17.08 -3.78
N THR A 253 -5.42 -16.25 -4.02
CA THR A 253 -4.30 -16.57 -4.90
C THR A 253 -2.99 -16.87 -4.17
N GLY A 254 -2.90 -16.58 -2.88
CA GLY A 254 -1.66 -16.53 -2.12
C GLY A 254 -0.74 -15.40 -2.59
N LEU A 255 0.35 -15.14 -1.85
CA LEU A 255 1.23 -13.99 -2.11
C LEU A 255 1.82 -13.98 -3.53
N LEU A 256 2.37 -15.09 -4.00
CA LEU A 256 2.96 -15.15 -5.33
C LEU A 256 1.92 -15.02 -6.44
N GLY A 257 0.72 -15.57 -6.22
CA GLY A 257 -0.40 -15.40 -7.14
C GLY A 257 -0.90 -13.96 -7.20
N PHE A 258 -0.97 -13.29 -6.04
CA PHE A 258 -1.27 -11.87 -5.93
C PHE A 258 -0.32 -11.03 -6.79
N HIS A 259 1.00 -11.15 -6.61
CA HIS A 259 1.96 -10.38 -7.39
C HIS A 259 1.93 -10.69 -8.89
N VAL A 260 1.68 -11.94 -9.29
CA VAL A 260 1.51 -12.28 -10.71
C VAL A 260 0.27 -11.59 -11.29
N TYR A 261 -0.82 -11.56 -10.54
CA TYR A 261 -2.05 -10.89 -10.97
C TYR A 261 -1.90 -9.36 -11.00
N ASP A 262 -1.22 -8.77 -10.01
CA ASP A 262 -0.91 -7.34 -9.97
C ASP A 262 -0.10 -6.90 -11.20
N VAL A 263 0.94 -7.65 -11.55
CA VAL A 263 1.71 -7.41 -12.80
C VAL A 263 0.82 -7.55 -14.04
N TYR A 264 -0.04 -8.57 -14.09
CA TYR A 264 -0.98 -8.76 -15.20
C TYR A 264 -1.94 -7.58 -15.32
N ARG A 265 -2.53 -7.13 -14.21
CA ARG A 265 -3.47 -6.01 -14.18
C ARG A 265 -2.78 -4.71 -14.60
N PHE A 266 -1.61 -4.43 -14.02
CA PHE A 266 -0.82 -3.27 -14.41
C PHE A 266 -0.48 -3.26 -15.91
N ALA A 267 -0.07 -4.41 -16.46
CA ALA A 267 0.22 -4.53 -17.89
C ALA A 267 -1.03 -4.32 -18.74
N LYS A 268 -2.17 -4.86 -18.31
CA LYS A 268 -3.46 -4.69 -19.01
C LYS A 268 -3.85 -3.20 -19.04
N ASP A 269 -3.73 -2.51 -17.93
CA ASP A 269 -4.10 -1.09 -17.80
C ASP A 269 -3.20 -0.17 -18.65
N HIS A 270 -1.94 -0.56 -18.91
CA HIS A 270 -0.97 0.31 -19.60
C HIS A 270 -0.65 -0.11 -21.05
N ILE A 271 -0.86 -1.39 -21.43
CA ILE A 271 -0.39 -1.91 -22.73
C ILE A 271 -1.55 -2.24 -23.68
N GLY A 272 -2.78 -2.34 -23.18
CA GLY A 272 -3.91 -2.74 -24.04
C GLY A 272 -5.19 -2.98 -23.27
N GLY A 273 -5.55 -2.10 -22.35
CA GLY A 273 -6.88 -2.11 -21.74
C GLY A 273 -7.95 -2.08 -22.84
N ASP A 274 -8.96 -2.94 -22.73
CA ASP A 274 -10.11 -2.84 -23.60
C ASP A 274 -10.73 -1.46 -23.43
N PRO A 275 -10.89 -0.66 -24.49
CA PRO A 275 -11.52 0.64 -24.38
C PRO A 275 -12.94 0.46 -23.84
N LEU A 276 -13.36 1.38 -22.97
CA LEU A 276 -14.75 1.39 -22.52
C LEU A 276 -15.69 1.52 -23.73
N SER A 277 -16.77 0.77 -23.71
CA SER A 277 -17.81 0.90 -24.73
C SER A 277 -18.48 2.28 -24.67
N ALA A 278 -19.07 2.72 -25.76
CA ALA A 278 -19.82 3.98 -25.78
C ALA A 278 -20.98 3.99 -24.76
N GLU A 279 -21.61 2.83 -24.52
CA GLU A 279 -22.65 2.66 -23.53
C GLU A 279 -22.12 2.87 -22.10
N GLN A 280 -20.97 2.24 -21.74
CA GLN A 280 -20.35 2.42 -20.43
C GLN A 280 -19.96 3.88 -20.18
N LYS A 281 -19.40 4.55 -21.20
CA LYS A 281 -19.05 5.99 -21.09
C LYS A 281 -20.29 6.85 -20.89
N GLN A 282 -21.38 6.55 -21.59
CA GLN A 282 -22.65 7.26 -21.43
C GLN A 282 -23.24 7.04 -20.03
N ASP A 283 -23.21 5.82 -19.52
CA ASP A 283 -23.68 5.51 -18.16
C ASP A 283 -22.90 6.28 -17.09
N ILE A 284 -21.58 6.43 -17.27
CA ILE A 284 -20.73 7.25 -16.39
C ILE A 284 -21.11 8.72 -16.47
N GLN A 285 -21.27 9.25 -17.69
CA GLN A 285 -21.64 10.65 -17.89
C GLN A 285 -23.03 10.96 -17.32
N ASP A 286 -23.99 10.06 -17.49
CA ASP A 286 -25.34 10.18 -16.95
C ASP A 286 -25.34 10.14 -15.43
N TRP A 287 -24.50 9.28 -14.82
CA TRP A 287 -24.32 9.24 -13.37
C TRP A 287 -23.80 10.58 -12.83
N PHE A 288 -22.73 11.16 -13.43
CA PHE A 288 -22.22 12.47 -13.02
C PHE A 288 -23.24 13.59 -13.21
N SER A 289 -23.99 13.57 -14.31
CA SER A 289 -25.06 14.55 -14.55
C SER A 289 -26.13 14.47 -13.47
N GLN A 290 -26.57 13.29 -13.09
CA GLN A 290 -27.54 13.09 -12.02
C GLN A 290 -26.99 13.52 -10.66
N ALA A 291 -25.77 13.14 -10.32
CA ALA A 291 -25.10 13.53 -9.09
C ALA A 291 -24.92 15.06 -9.01
N GLY A 292 -24.52 15.69 -10.11
CA GLY A 292 -24.37 17.15 -10.21
C GLY A 292 -25.67 17.89 -9.97
N GLN A 293 -26.76 17.44 -10.56
CA GLN A 293 -28.10 18.05 -10.36
C GLN A 293 -28.58 17.90 -8.92
N SER A 294 -28.35 16.76 -8.27
CA SER A 294 -28.81 16.52 -6.91
C SER A 294 -28.07 17.37 -5.87
N ARG A 295 -26.78 17.65 -6.06
CA ARG A 295 -25.99 18.46 -5.11
C ARG A 295 -26.07 19.98 -5.35
N ASP A 296 -26.52 20.45 -6.53
CA ASP A 296 -26.59 21.89 -6.85
C ASP A 296 -27.85 22.54 -6.25
N VAL A 297 -27.93 22.55 -4.94
CA VAL A 297 -29.04 23.12 -4.19
C VAL A 297 -28.82 24.63 -4.00
N ARG A 298 -29.90 25.44 -4.22
CA ARG A 298 -29.88 26.89 -4.09
C ARG A 298 -30.59 27.33 -2.81
N ASN A 299 -29.95 27.13 -1.66
CA ASN A 299 -30.46 27.53 -0.36
C ASN A 299 -29.78 28.83 0.15
N ALA A 300 -30.02 29.21 1.40
CA ALA A 300 -29.51 30.45 1.98
C ALA A 300 -27.97 30.50 2.14
N SER A 301 -27.29 29.34 2.16
CA SER A 301 -25.84 29.29 2.25
C SER A 301 -25.17 29.39 0.87
N PHE A 302 -25.89 29.19 -0.23
CA PHE A 302 -25.33 29.30 -1.59
C PHE A 302 -24.85 30.73 -1.87
N GLY A 303 -23.53 30.87 -2.07
CA GLY A 303 -22.90 32.16 -2.35
C GLY A 303 -22.86 33.13 -1.17
N ALA A 304 -23.16 32.68 0.04
CA ALA A 304 -23.14 33.53 1.22
C ALA A 304 -21.76 34.11 1.52
N TYR A 305 -20.71 33.47 1.02
CA TYR A 305 -19.30 33.87 1.23
C TYR A 305 -18.59 34.11 -0.10
N GLN A 306 -19.28 34.50 -1.14
CA GLN A 306 -18.72 34.84 -2.44
C GLN A 306 -17.63 35.91 -2.30
N GLY A 307 -16.44 35.67 -2.88
CA GLY A 307 -15.30 36.60 -2.84
C GLY A 307 -14.46 36.51 -1.55
N SER A 308 -14.80 35.68 -0.58
CA SER A 308 -13.95 35.41 0.56
C SER A 308 -12.70 34.59 0.13
N ASN A 309 -11.59 34.80 0.81
CA ASN A 309 -10.44 33.92 0.69
C ASN A 309 -10.77 32.52 1.19
N VAL A 310 -10.06 31.52 0.71
CA VAL A 310 -10.18 30.14 1.19
C VAL A 310 -8.79 29.62 1.59
N ILE A 311 -8.66 29.18 2.82
CA ILE A 311 -7.47 28.45 3.30
C ILE A 311 -7.92 27.06 3.71
N VAL A 312 -7.33 26.04 3.09
CA VAL A 312 -7.53 24.63 3.45
C VAL A 312 -6.24 24.08 4.03
N ILE A 313 -6.31 23.54 5.24
CA ILE A 313 -5.20 22.92 5.93
C ILE A 313 -5.46 21.43 6.00
N GLN A 314 -4.66 20.67 5.29
CA GLN A 314 -4.59 19.23 5.38
C GLN A 314 -3.59 18.87 6.46
N THR A 315 -4.07 18.31 7.56
CA THR A 315 -3.26 18.04 8.75
C THR A 315 -2.86 16.56 8.77
N GLU A 316 -1.56 16.32 8.72
CA GLU A 316 -0.96 14.98 8.71
C GLU A 316 -1.42 14.15 9.91
N ALA A 317 -2.00 12.97 9.66
CA ALA A 317 -2.42 11.94 10.62
C ALA A 317 -3.30 12.45 11.80
N LEU A 318 -4.02 13.55 11.64
CA LEU A 318 -4.90 14.08 12.68
C LEU A 318 -6.21 13.30 12.75
N MET A 319 -6.40 12.53 13.83
CA MET A 319 -7.57 11.67 14.01
C MET A 319 -8.63 12.32 14.89
N ASN A 320 -9.90 12.08 14.55
CA ASN A 320 -11.03 12.69 15.23
C ASN A 320 -11.14 12.31 16.73
N PHE A 321 -10.70 11.13 17.12
CA PHE A 321 -10.77 10.67 18.53
C PHE A 321 -9.94 11.51 19.50
N MET A 322 -9.06 12.40 19.01
CA MET A 322 -8.25 13.32 19.83
C MET A 322 -9.03 14.55 20.28
N ILE A 323 -10.07 14.95 19.52
CA ILE A 323 -10.78 16.20 19.76
C ILE A 323 -11.59 16.12 21.07
N GLY A 324 -11.38 17.10 21.96
CA GLY A 324 -12.03 17.17 23.27
C GLY A 324 -11.46 16.23 24.31
N ARG A 325 -10.33 15.54 24.02
CA ARG A 325 -9.73 14.59 24.96
C ARG A 325 -8.68 15.22 25.87
N LYS A 326 -8.52 14.59 27.04
CA LYS A 326 -7.54 14.98 28.05
C LYS A 326 -6.71 13.78 28.48
N ILE A 327 -5.45 14.04 28.78
CA ILE A 327 -4.54 13.10 29.43
C ILE A 327 -3.85 13.79 30.58
N GLY A 328 -3.74 13.17 31.76
CA GLY A 328 -3.16 13.84 32.93
C GLY A 328 -3.84 15.14 33.37
N GLY A 329 -5.08 15.38 32.92
CA GLY A 329 -5.79 16.64 33.14
C GLY A 329 -5.54 17.73 32.10
N GLN A 330 -4.56 17.55 31.20
CA GLN A 330 -4.26 18.46 30.09
C GLN A 330 -5.09 18.08 28.84
N GLU A 331 -5.54 19.08 28.07
CA GLU A 331 -6.18 18.84 26.78
C GLU A 331 -5.14 18.48 25.73
N VAL A 332 -5.44 17.44 24.91
CA VAL A 332 -4.55 17.04 23.80
C VAL A 332 -4.60 18.11 22.69
N THR A 333 -5.77 18.65 22.42
CA THR A 333 -6.00 19.61 21.33
C THR A 333 -6.72 20.87 21.84
N PRO A 334 -6.08 21.68 22.72
CA PRO A 334 -6.76 22.85 23.34
C PRO A 334 -7.17 23.92 22.32
N ASN A 335 -6.38 24.15 21.26
CA ASN A 335 -6.67 25.17 20.26
C ASN A 335 -7.79 24.76 19.32
N LEU A 336 -7.82 23.52 18.85
CA LEU A 336 -8.92 22.96 18.07
C LEU A 336 -10.20 22.87 18.90
N ASN A 337 -10.11 22.54 20.20
CA ASN A 337 -11.25 22.57 21.10
C ASN A 337 -11.85 23.98 21.22
N LYS A 338 -11.01 25.01 21.30
CA LYS A 338 -11.45 26.41 21.28
C LYS A 338 -12.02 26.80 19.92
N LEU A 339 -11.39 26.39 18.82
CA LEU A 339 -11.85 26.69 17.46
C LEU A 339 -13.25 26.10 17.20
N ARG A 340 -13.56 24.94 17.77
CA ARG A 340 -14.88 24.30 17.70
C ARG A 340 -16.03 25.20 18.20
N GLU A 341 -15.76 26.11 19.12
CA GLU A 341 -16.77 27.01 19.67
C GLU A 341 -17.25 28.08 18.65
N SER A 342 -16.41 28.37 17.65
CA SER A 342 -16.67 29.43 16.64
C SER A 342 -16.64 28.90 15.20
N SER A 343 -16.71 27.60 15.00
CA SER A 343 -16.63 26.95 13.69
C SER A 343 -17.67 25.83 13.58
N LEU A 344 -17.95 25.41 12.35
CA LEU A 344 -18.61 24.13 12.09
C LEU A 344 -17.60 23.04 12.39
N TYR A 345 -17.95 22.10 13.24
CA TYR A 345 -17.16 20.92 13.55
C TYR A 345 -17.91 19.67 13.11
N PHE A 346 -17.41 19.00 12.07
CA PHE A 346 -17.96 17.74 11.58
C PHE A 346 -17.26 16.60 12.34
N SER A 347 -17.98 15.99 13.26
CA SER A 347 -17.45 14.94 14.15
C SER A 347 -17.54 13.54 13.55
N ASN A 348 -18.22 13.38 12.41
CA ASN A 348 -18.41 12.13 11.70
C ASN A 348 -17.92 12.27 10.25
N TYR A 349 -16.70 12.80 10.09
CA TYR A 349 -16.04 13.04 8.83
C TYR A 349 -14.98 11.98 8.58
N TYR A 350 -14.97 11.43 7.37
CA TYR A 350 -14.14 10.27 7.04
C TYR A 350 -13.04 10.61 6.02
N HIS A 351 -11.84 10.09 6.24
CA HIS A 351 -10.87 10.07 5.15
C HIS A 351 -11.24 9.00 4.12
N GLN A 352 -10.93 9.27 2.85
CA GLN A 352 -11.29 8.40 1.73
C GLN A 352 -10.03 8.01 0.92
N THR A 353 -8.93 7.86 1.61
CA THR A 353 -7.61 7.57 1.04
C THR A 353 -7.39 6.07 0.85
N GLY A 354 -6.45 5.72 -0.01
CA GLY A 354 -5.92 4.37 -0.24
C GLY A 354 -4.41 4.33 -0.07
N GLN A 355 -3.71 3.67 -0.99
CA GLN A 355 -2.25 3.49 -0.92
C GLN A 355 -1.45 4.81 -1.13
N GLY A 356 -2.05 5.82 -1.72
CA GLY A 356 -1.45 7.15 -1.89
C GLY A 356 -1.48 8.04 -0.66
N ARG A 357 -2.17 7.62 0.44
CA ARG A 357 -2.17 8.30 1.75
C ARG A 357 -2.41 9.81 1.60
N THR A 358 -1.43 10.63 2.03
CA THR A 358 -1.51 12.10 1.97
C THR A 358 -1.83 12.62 0.57
N SER A 359 -1.23 12.05 -0.50
CA SER A 359 -1.53 12.46 -1.88
C SER A 359 -2.93 12.06 -2.36
N ASP A 360 -3.51 11.01 -1.78
CA ASP A 360 -4.89 10.64 -2.05
C ASP A 360 -5.87 11.62 -1.37
N ALA A 361 -5.54 12.10 -0.16
CA ALA A 361 -6.29 13.16 0.52
C ALA A 361 -6.20 14.48 -0.26
N ASP A 362 -5.00 14.85 -0.77
CA ASP A 362 -4.81 15.99 -1.69
C ASP A 362 -5.76 15.87 -2.90
N PHE A 363 -5.80 14.69 -3.53
CA PHE A 363 -6.64 14.42 -4.69
C PHE A 363 -8.13 14.46 -4.36
N SER A 364 -8.55 13.68 -3.38
CA SER A 364 -9.95 13.51 -3.00
C SER A 364 -10.62 14.82 -2.61
N SER A 365 -9.93 15.64 -1.80
CA SER A 365 -10.44 16.93 -1.33
C SER A 365 -10.52 18.02 -2.40
N ASN A 366 -9.63 17.96 -3.42
CA ASN A 366 -9.62 18.95 -4.51
C ASN A 366 -10.41 18.50 -5.74
N ALA A 367 -10.41 17.22 -6.10
CA ALA A 367 -11.08 16.68 -7.29
C ALA A 367 -12.46 16.09 -7.00
N SER A 368 -12.78 15.81 -5.73
CA SER A 368 -14.03 15.13 -5.34
C SER A 368 -14.23 13.79 -6.08
N LEU A 369 -13.14 13.04 -6.25
CA LEU A 369 -13.10 11.69 -6.83
C LEU A 369 -12.40 10.75 -5.87
N HIS A 370 -12.79 9.46 -5.90
CA HIS A 370 -12.05 8.45 -5.14
C HIS A 370 -10.64 8.26 -5.71
N PRO A 371 -9.63 8.07 -4.86
CA PRO A 371 -8.30 7.69 -5.31
C PRO A 371 -8.31 6.26 -5.87
N LEU A 372 -7.23 5.86 -6.50
CA LEU A 372 -7.10 4.55 -7.13
C LEU A 372 -7.01 3.41 -6.09
N PRO A 373 -7.41 2.18 -6.46
CA PRO A 373 -7.25 1.02 -5.59
C PRO A 373 -5.79 0.63 -5.34
N SER A 374 -4.86 1.14 -6.17
CA SER A 374 -3.44 0.79 -6.12
C SER A 374 -2.56 1.93 -6.62
N GLY A 375 -1.54 2.28 -5.83
CA GLY A 375 -0.69 3.44 -6.08
C GLY A 375 -1.43 4.77 -5.86
N SER A 376 -0.84 5.87 -6.30
CA SER A 376 -1.40 7.21 -6.18
C SER A 376 -1.76 7.79 -7.56
N VAL A 377 -2.86 8.53 -7.65
CA VAL A 377 -3.24 9.30 -8.86
C VAL A 377 -2.12 10.27 -9.24
N PHE A 378 -1.52 10.93 -8.27
CA PHE A 378 -0.45 11.91 -8.44
C PHE A 378 0.76 11.36 -9.20
N THR A 379 1.10 10.10 -8.99
CA THR A 379 2.25 9.46 -9.63
C THR A 379 1.92 8.76 -10.93
N ARG A 380 0.65 8.33 -11.10
CA ARG A 380 0.23 7.55 -12.26
C ARG A 380 -0.38 8.39 -13.37
N PHE A 381 -1.11 9.44 -13.01
CA PHE A 381 -2.01 10.16 -13.92
C PHE A 381 -1.96 11.69 -13.69
N ALA A 382 -0.77 12.24 -13.45
CA ALA A 382 -0.58 13.68 -13.27
C ALA A 382 -0.84 14.50 -14.56
N ASP A 383 -0.90 13.85 -15.71
CA ASP A 383 -1.20 14.44 -17.01
C ASP A 383 -2.66 14.32 -17.44
N HIS A 384 -3.51 13.65 -16.62
CA HIS A 384 -4.93 13.58 -16.85
C HIS A 384 -5.66 14.84 -16.38
N GLN A 385 -6.82 15.07 -16.96
CA GLN A 385 -7.64 16.25 -16.66
C GLN A 385 -8.72 15.93 -15.64
N PHE A 386 -8.86 16.82 -14.65
CA PHE A 386 -9.85 16.69 -13.58
C PHE A 386 -10.56 18.02 -13.34
N ASP A 387 -11.84 17.97 -12.91
CA ASP A 387 -12.51 19.12 -12.32
C ASP A 387 -11.98 19.33 -10.88
N VAL A 388 -11.07 20.26 -10.71
CA VAL A 388 -10.38 20.48 -9.43
C VAL A 388 -10.64 21.86 -8.86
N LEU A 389 -10.72 21.94 -7.55
CA LEU A 389 -11.02 23.16 -6.82
C LEU A 389 -10.13 24.35 -7.22
N PRO A 390 -8.78 24.24 -7.29
CA PRO A 390 -7.93 25.37 -7.67
C PRO A 390 -8.22 25.90 -9.08
N GLN A 391 -8.44 25.04 -10.08
CA GLN A 391 -8.74 25.49 -11.45
C GLN A 391 -10.12 26.15 -11.53
N ILE A 392 -11.14 25.54 -10.89
CA ILE A 392 -12.51 26.10 -10.88
C ILE A 392 -12.53 27.49 -10.23
N LEU A 393 -11.80 27.66 -9.13
CA LEU A 393 -11.70 28.95 -8.45
C LEU A 393 -10.96 30.00 -9.29
N LYS A 394 -9.89 29.63 -9.98
CA LYS A 394 -9.17 30.51 -10.91
C LYS A 394 -10.07 31.01 -12.03
N ASP A 395 -10.92 30.14 -12.58
CA ASP A 395 -11.87 30.52 -13.62
C ASP A 395 -12.90 31.57 -13.14
N THR A 396 -13.03 31.75 -11.82
CA THR A 396 -13.86 32.78 -11.18
C THR A 396 -13.08 33.95 -10.60
N GLY A 397 -11.77 34.04 -10.90
CA GLY A 397 -10.92 35.17 -10.55
C GLY A 397 -10.11 35.02 -9.26
N TYR A 398 -10.04 33.84 -8.67
CA TYR A 398 -9.15 33.55 -7.55
C TYR A 398 -7.71 33.31 -8.02
N HIS A 399 -6.75 33.54 -7.14
CA HIS A 399 -5.38 33.03 -7.25
C HIS A 399 -5.22 31.77 -6.42
N ALA A 400 -4.55 30.75 -6.93
CA ALA A 400 -4.46 29.44 -6.28
C ALA A 400 -3.01 29.08 -5.91
N PHE A 401 -2.77 28.79 -4.62
CA PHE A 401 -1.44 28.52 -4.07
C PHE A 401 -1.45 27.22 -3.28
N ALA A 402 -0.40 26.40 -3.47
CA ALA A 402 -0.15 25.21 -2.63
C ALA A 402 1.12 25.41 -1.79
N PHE A 403 1.12 24.89 -0.57
CA PHE A 403 2.21 25.04 0.40
C PHE A 403 2.52 23.70 1.06
N HIS A 404 3.78 23.26 1.00
CA HIS A 404 4.26 22.10 1.73
C HIS A 404 5.77 22.18 1.90
N ALA A 405 6.26 22.28 3.13
CA ALA A 405 7.68 22.47 3.42
C ALA A 405 8.53 21.19 3.20
N TYR A 406 8.25 20.43 2.14
CA TYR A 406 8.96 19.21 1.77
C TYR A 406 9.38 19.21 0.29
N ASP A 407 10.08 18.16 -0.15
CA ASP A 407 10.56 18.06 -1.52
C ASP A 407 9.40 18.05 -2.52
N SER A 408 9.51 18.89 -3.54
CA SER A 408 8.44 19.07 -4.54
C SER A 408 8.22 17.84 -5.43
N SER A 409 9.21 16.95 -5.52
CA SER A 409 9.10 15.70 -6.28
C SER A 409 8.40 14.59 -5.49
N PHE A 410 8.33 14.72 -4.16
CA PHE A 410 7.67 13.72 -3.32
C PHE A 410 6.19 13.62 -3.69
N TRP A 411 5.68 12.42 -3.88
CA TRP A 411 4.36 12.14 -4.46
C TRP A 411 4.15 12.78 -5.86
N ASN A 412 5.20 13.18 -6.58
CA ASN A 412 5.07 13.87 -7.88
C ASN A 412 4.23 15.17 -7.80
N ARG A 413 4.17 15.83 -6.62
CA ARG A 413 3.32 17.00 -6.39
C ARG A 413 3.57 18.14 -7.36
N LEU A 414 4.83 18.40 -7.74
CA LEU A 414 5.14 19.48 -8.65
C LEU A 414 4.38 19.34 -9.98
N ALA A 415 4.40 18.16 -10.60
CA ALA A 415 3.69 17.91 -11.85
C ALA A 415 2.17 17.95 -11.66
N MET A 416 1.67 17.29 -10.60
CA MET A 416 0.23 17.22 -10.34
C MET A 416 -0.37 18.59 -10.01
N TYR A 417 0.27 19.40 -9.15
CA TYR A 417 -0.25 20.73 -8.82
C TYR A 417 -0.21 21.70 -10.02
N GLN A 418 0.78 21.54 -10.89
CA GLN A 418 0.79 22.26 -12.17
C GLN A 418 -0.41 21.86 -13.03
N SER A 419 -0.72 20.58 -13.15
CA SER A 419 -1.89 20.07 -13.87
C SER A 419 -3.21 20.48 -13.22
N MET A 420 -3.28 20.55 -11.88
CA MET A 420 -4.45 21.01 -11.12
C MET A 420 -4.68 22.53 -11.23
N GLY A 421 -3.77 23.29 -11.85
CA GLY A 421 -3.95 24.70 -12.11
C GLY A 421 -3.49 25.65 -11.00
N TYR A 422 -2.74 25.20 -10.00
CA TYR A 422 -2.14 26.11 -9.02
C TYR A 422 -1.20 27.11 -9.70
N ASP A 423 -1.26 28.38 -9.31
CA ASP A 423 -0.36 29.43 -9.81
C ASP A 423 1.07 29.22 -9.31
N GLN A 424 1.19 28.77 -8.06
CA GLN A 424 2.49 28.47 -7.45
C GLN A 424 2.38 27.37 -6.39
N PHE A 425 3.39 26.50 -6.36
CA PHE A 425 3.65 25.56 -5.29
C PHE A 425 4.90 25.94 -4.52
N PHE A 426 4.72 26.37 -3.27
CA PHE A 426 5.81 26.67 -2.33
C PHE A 426 6.25 25.37 -1.64
N SER A 427 7.45 24.90 -2.01
CA SER A 427 8.05 23.66 -1.51
C SER A 427 9.23 23.94 -0.60
N LYS A 428 9.91 22.93 -0.08
CA LYS A 428 11.05 23.03 0.85
C LYS A 428 12.08 24.10 0.46
N LYS A 429 12.36 24.25 -0.82
CA LYS A 429 13.33 25.25 -1.34
C LYS A 429 12.91 26.72 -1.11
N ASP A 430 11.61 26.94 -0.86
CA ASP A 430 11.02 28.28 -0.70
C ASP A 430 10.91 28.68 0.77
N TYR A 431 11.40 27.83 1.70
CA TYR A 431 11.38 28.04 3.15
C TYR A 431 12.78 28.13 3.74
N LEU A 432 12.92 28.97 4.76
CA LEU A 432 14.05 28.91 5.67
C LEU A 432 13.78 27.80 6.69
N ILE A 433 14.66 26.81 6.76
CA ILE A 433 14.54 25.72 7.74
C ILE A 433 15.17 26.18 9.06
N ASP A 434 14.47 27.10 9.74
CA ASP A 434 14.88 27.71 11.01
C ASP A 434 14.41 26.89 12.23
N GLU A 435 13.42 26.02 12.06
CA GLU A 435 12.90 25.11 13.05
C GLU A 435 12.87 23.69 12.48
N PRO A 436 14.03 23.01 12.34
CA PRO A 436 14.09 21.67 11.79
C PRO A 436 13.37 20.68 12.72
N LEU A 437 12.35 19.97 12.20
CA LEU A 437 11.56 19.00 12.92
C LEU A 437 11.13 17.85 11.98
N GLY A 438 11.31 16.62 12.43
CA GLY A 438 11.00 15.44 11.62
C GLY A 438 11.72 15.48 10.27
N TRP A 439 10.97 15.47 9.20
CA TRP A 439 11.52 15.40 7.84
C TRP A 439 11.98 16.75 7.27
N SER A 440 11.53 17.88 7.84
CA SER A 440 11.87 19.20 7.30
C SER A 440 11.67 20.34 8.33
N LEU A 441 10.67 21.18 8.13
CA LEU A 441 10.36 22.36 8.90
C LEU A 441 9.18 22.08 9.85
N GLY A 442 9.29 22.54 11.10
CA GLY A 442 8.19 22.48 12.06
C GLY A 442 6.98 23.32 11.63
N ASP A 443 5.77 22.84 11.95
CA ASP A 443 4.52 23.43 11.46
C ASP A 443 4.28 24.85 11.98
N LYS A 444 4.83 25.23 13.16
CA LYS A 444 4.79 26.60 13.65
C LYS A 444 5.47 27.58 12.70
N SER A 445 6.72 27.28 12.33
CA SER A 445 7.47 28.09 11.37
C SER A 445 6.90 27.97 9.96
N PHE A 446 6.45 26.79 9.56
CA PHE A 446 5.77 26.57 8.28
C PHE A 446 4.59 27.51 8.09
N PHE A 447 3.65 27.56 9.04
CA PHE A 447 2.48 28.45 8.95
C PHE A 447 2.87 29.92 8.97
N LYS A 448 3.81 30.30 9.82
CA LYS A 448 4.31 31.69 9.89
C LYS A 448 4.88 32.16 8.55
N GLN A 449 5.75 31.33 7.93
CA GLN A 449 6.37 31.68 6.66
C GLN A 449 5.38 31.62 5.50
N SER A 450 4.43 30.67 5.53
CA SER A 450 3.38 30.53 4.50
C SER A 450 2.40 31.72 4.53
N LEU A 451 1.94 32.14 5.70
CA LEU A 451 1.09 33.32 5.82
C LEU A 451 1.80 34.60 5.38
N ALA A 452 3.10 34.74 5.69
CA ALA A 452 3.88 35.90 5.22
C ALA A 452 3.98 35.96 3.70
N LYS A 453 4.06 34.81 3.00
CA LYS A 453 4.01 34.74 1.53
C LYS A 453 2.61 35.09 1.02
N LEU A 454 1.58 34.48 1.63
CA LEU A 454 0.20 34.64 1.23
C LEU A 454 -0.32 36.09 1.42
N ALA A 455 0.16 36.80 2.44
CA ALA A 455 -0.17 38.21 2.69
C ALA A 455 0.36 39.15 1.59
N ALA A 456 1.30 38.72 0.77
CA ALA A 456 1.82 39.49 -0.37
C ALA A 456 1.02 39.24 -1.66
N GLU A 457 0.13 38.25 -1.68
CA GLU A 457 -0.62 37.85 -2.86
C GLU A 457 -1.93 38.61 -3.02
N GLN A 458 -2.49 38.58 -4.22
CA GLN A 458 -3.76 39.23 -4.52
C GLN A 458 -4.93 38.40 -3.97
N GLN A 459 -5.96 39.12 -3.49
CA GLN A 459 -7.22 38.52 -3.05
C GLN A 459 -8.30 38.67 -4.15
N PRO A 460 -9.29 37.75 -4.23
CA PRO A 460 -9.40 36.55 -3.37
C PRO A 460 -8.43 35.46 -3.77
N PHE A 461 -7.98 34.66 -2.81
CA PHE A 461 -7.10 33.51 -3.04
C PHE A 461 -7.67 32.20 -2.48
N TYR A 462 -7.24 31.11 -3.08
CA TYR A 462 -7.32 29.76 -2.58
C TYR A 462 -5.93 29.30 -2.15
N SER A 463 -5.80 28.84 -0.93
CA SER A 463 -4.53 28.33 -0.38
C SER A 463 -4.72 26.92 0.16
N PHE A 464 -3.92 25.97 -0.29
CA PHE A 464 -3.89 24.60 0.19
C PHE A 464 -2.57 24.35 0.91
N MET A 465 -2.63 24.08 2.21
CA MET A 465 -1.47 23.93 3.09
C MET A 465 -1.43 22.51 3.67
N ILE A 466 -0.28 21.85 3.60
CA ILE A 466 -0.10 20.48 4.10
C ILE A 466 0.93 20.50 5.21
N THR A 467 0.57 20.04 6.41
CA THR A 467 1.44 19.92 7.58
C THR A 467 2.35 18.70 7.48
N LEU A 468 3.34 18.61 8.35
CA LEU A 468 4.32 17.53 8.34
C LEU A 468 4.76 17.05 9.73
N SER A 469 4.58 17.85 10.79
CA SER A 469 5.19 17.59 12.10
C SER A 469 4.64 16.37 12.82
N SER A 470 3.42 15.96 12.52
CA SER A 470 2.78 14.74 13.05
C SER A 470 2.95 13.51 12.15
N HIS A 471 3.96 13.50 11.28
CA HIS A 471 4.27 12.35 10.45
C HIS A 471 4.96 11.24 11.27
N HIS A 472 4.57 9.99 10.98
CA HIS A 472 5.19 8.80 11.57
C HIS A 472 6.73 8.80 11.35
N PRO A 473 7.56 8.47 12.34
CA PRO A 473 7.25 7.84 13.65
C PRO A 473 6.99 8.83 14.81
N TYR A 474 6.48 10.03 14.57
CA TYR A 474 6.01 11.02 15.56
C TYR A 474 7.09 11.60 16.48
N SER A 475 8.35 11.49 16.10
CA SER A 475 9.46 11.90 16.95
C SER A 475 9.59 13.42 17.05
N LEU A 476 9.39 13.97 18.25
CA LEU A 476 9.62 15.36 18.57
C LEU A 476 10.88 15.53 19.44
N PRO A 477 11.63 16.64 19.30
CA PRO A 477 12.65 17.02 20.26
C PRO A 477 12.03 17.27 21.67
N GLU A 478 12.74 16.91 22.74
CA GLU A 478 12.27 17.07 24.15
C GLU A 478 11.70 18.48 24.43
N LYS A 479 12.29 19.54 23.88
CA LYS A 479 11.83 20.92 24.06
C LYS A 479 10.43 21.20 23.49
N GLU A 480 9.95 20.40 22.55
CA GLU A 480 8.63 20.49 21.91
C GLU A 480 7.61 19.50 22.51
N GLN A 481 8.06 18.59 23.36
CA GLN A 481 7.21 17.66 24.11
C GLN A 481 6.66 18.37 25.33
N THR A 482 5.43 18.86 25.24
CA THR A 482 4.82 19.70 26.27
C THR A 482 3.60 19.08 26.92
N LEU A 483 3.16 17.93 26.45
CA LEU A 483 2.04 17.16 26.98
C LEU A 483 2.55 16.05 27.91
N ASP A 484 2.04 15.97 29.14
CA ASP A 484 2.30 14.82 30.02
C ASP A 484 1.48 13.62 29.54
N VAL A 485 2.13 12.73 28.79
CA VAL A 485 1.51 11.52 28.26
C VAL A 485 1.41 10.37 29.28
N GLY A 486 1.98 10.55 30.48
CA GLY A 486 1.83 9.64 31.62
C GLY A 486 2.24 8.20 31.30
N SER A 487 1.30 7.27 31.38
CA SER A 487 1.58 5.84 31.16
C SER A 487 1.84 5.46 29.68
N PHE A 488 1.85 6.41 28.76
CA PHE A 488 2.25 6.20 27.35
C PHE A 488 3.68 6.68 27.06
N GLU A 489 4.40 7.16 28.10
CA GLU A 489 5.79 7.57 27.99
C GLU A 489 6.65 6.49 27.33
N GLY A 490 7.45 6.86 26.33
CA GLY A 490 8.33 5.96 25.58
C GLY A 490 7.60 4.96 24.68
N THR A 491 6.31 5.17 24.39
CA THR A 491 5.55 4.39 23.41
C THR A 491 5.26 5.24 22.17
N MET A 492 5.10 4.59 21.03
CA MET A 492 4.74 5.29 19.78
C MET A 492 3.37 5.99 19.89
N PHE A 493 2.45 5.47 20.70
CA PHE A 493 1.17 6.12 20.97
C PHE A 493 1.36 7.41 21.77
N GLY A 494 2.29 7.42 22.74
CA GLY A 494 2.68 8.63 23.48
C GLY A 494 3.32 9.67 22.56
N ASP A 495 4.26 9.25 21.71
CA ASP A 495 4.89 10.12 20.71
C ASP A 495 3.86 10.74 19.76
N TYR A 496 2.84 9.96 19.36
CA TYR A 496 1.72 10.45 18.55
C TYR A 496 0.87 11.51 19.27
N LEU A 497 0.57 11.31 20.57
CA LEU A 497 -0.16 12.30 21.37
C LEU A 497 0.59 13.64 21.45
N GLU A 498 1.90 13.59 21.66
CA GLU A 498 2.78 14.76 21.68
C GLU A 498 2.84 15.47 20.31
N ALA A 499 2.96 14.70 19.24
CA ALA A 499 3.01 15.26 17.89
C ALA A 499 1.69 15.98 17.52
N VAL A 500 0.54 15.40 17.86
CA VAL A 500 -0.76 16.05 17.66
C VAL A 500 -0.90 17.30 18.51
N HIS A 501 -0.43 17.27 19.76
CA HIS A 501 -0.45 18.44 20.64
C HIS A 501 0.41 19.59 20.09
N TYR A 502 1.59 19.29 19.56
CA TYR A 502 2.44 20.29 18.88
C TYR A 502 1.75 20.91 17.67
N VAL A 503 1.13 20.09 16.81
CA VAL A 503 0.40 20.57 15.62
C VAL A 503 -0.80 21.44 16.02
N ASP A 504 -1.55 21.04 17.06
CA ASP A 504 -2.62 21.85 17.63
C ASP A 504 -2.12 23.23 18.08
N GLY A 505 -0.94 23.27 18.73
CA GLY A 505 -0.27 24.52 19.10
C GLY A 505 0.07 25.39 17.88
N ALA A 506 0.58 24.76 16.80
CA ALA A 506 0.88 25.44 15.54
C ALA A 506 -0.39 26.02 14.86
N ILE A 507 -1.50 25.28 14.90
CA ILE A 507 -2.81 25.77 14.42
C ILE A 507 -3.29 26.95 15.26
N GLY A 508 -3.11 26.91 16.59
CA GLY A 508 -3.44 28.03 17.45
C GLY A 508 -2.66 29.30 17.09
N GLU A 509 -1.35 29.17 16.86
CA GLU A 509 -0.52 30.29 16.41
C GLU A 509 -0.94 30.83 15.04
N LEU A 510 -1.29 29.94 14.09
CA LEU A 510 -1.82 30.31 12.78
C LEU A 510 -3.05 31.19 12.90
N VAL A 511 -4.05 30.78 13.72
CA VAL A 511 -5.30 31.53 13.93
C VAL A 511 -5.00 32.94 14.47
N GLU A 512 -4.10 33.06 15.44
CA GLU A 512 -3.71 34.37 15.99
C GLU A 512 -2.95 35.24 14.96
N LEU A 513 -2.12 34.63 14.12
CA LEU A 513 -1.45 35.34 13.01
C LEU A 513 -2.46 35.81 11.94
N MET A 514 -3.45 35.01 11.58
CA MET A 514 -4.52 35.39 10.64
C MET A 514 -5.32 36.60 11.18
N LYS A 515 -5.65 36.61 12.47
CA LYS A 515 -6.32 37.75 13.12
C LYS A 515 -5.44 38.99 13.09
N ALA A 516 -4.17 38.87 13.44
CA ALA A 516 -3.21 39.97 13.44
C ALA A 516 -2.99 40.58 12.04
N GLN A 517 -3.10 39.78 10.98
CA GLN A 517 -2.96 40.22 9.59
C GLN A 517 -4.29 40.66 8.93
N GLY A 518 -5.42 40.59 9.66
CA GLY A 518 -6.76 40.95 9.14
C GLY A 518 -7.33 39.99 8.11
N LEU A 519 -6.83 38.75 8.08
CA LEU A 519 -7.30 37.68 7.17
C LEU A 519 -8.52 36.95 7.77
N TRP A 520 -8.67 36.93 9.08
CA TRP A 520 -9.67 36.12 9.81
C TRP A 520 -11.11 36.39 9.37
N ASP A 521 -11.48 37.65 9.29
CA ASP A 521 -12.85 38.09 9.03
C ASP A 521 -13.25 38.07 7.53
N ASN A 522 -12.34 37.65 6.64
CA ASN A 522 -12.60 37.53 5.20
C ASN A 522 -12.09 36.18 4.63
N THR A 523 -11.92 35.17 5.47
CA THR A 523 -11.37 33.88 5.03
C THR A 523 -12.23 32.73 5.53
N ILE A 524 -12.61 31.83 4.64
CA ILE A 524 -13.10 30.51 4.99
C ILE A 524 -11.85 29.67 5.33
N LEU A 525 -11.72 29.23 6.59
CA LEU A 525 -10.64 28.36 7.01
C LEU A 525 -11.16 26.95 7.23
N CYS A 526 -10.66 25.99 6.44
CA CYS A 526 -10.92 24.56 6.61
C CYS A 526 -9.71 23.87 7.19
N ILE A 527 -9.90 23.03 8.21
CA ILE A 527 -8.84 22.20 8.81
C ILE A 527 -9.38 20.79 8.90
N TYR A 528 -8.70 19.84 8.28
CA TYR A 528 -9.09 18.41 8.35
C TYR A 528 -7.89 17.49 8.47
N GLY A 529 -8.10 16.28 9.03
CA GLY A 529 -7.10 15.21 9.02
C GLY A 529 -7.06 14.51 7.66
N ASP A 530 -5.88 14.13 7.21
CA ASP A 530 -5.71 13.56 5.88
C ASP A 530 -5.99 12.04 5.82
N HIS A 531 -5.47 11.28 6.77
CA HIS A 531 -5.64 9.81 6.85
C HIS A 531 -5.36 9.29 8.27
N ASP A 532 -5.45 7.97 8.47
CA ASP A 532 -5.18 7.31 9.74
C ASP A 532 -3.70 7.44 10.19
N ASN A 533 -3.50 7.23 11.49
CA ASN A 533 -2.18 7.32 12.12
C ASN A 533 -1.34 6.03 12.05
N SER A 534 -1.77 5.00 11.32
CA SER A 534 -1.11 3.69 11.20
C SER A 534 -0.86 2.93 12.52
N LEU A 535 -1.44 3.38 13.65
CA LEU A 535 -1.34 2.70 14.94
C LEU A 535 -2.52 1.73 15.10
N THR A 536 -2.27 0.43 15.02
CA THR A 536 -3.34 -0.58 14.99
C THR A 536 -3.56 -1.28 16.34
N GLY A 537 -2.83 -0.91 17.38
CA GLY A 537 -2.87 -1.52 18.71
C GLY A 537 -4.12 -1.16 19.50
N GLN A 538 -5.23 -1.90 19.39
CA GLN A 538 -6.50 -1.64 20.10
C GLN A 538 -6.33 -1.35 21.59
N ALA A 539 -5.41 -2.04 22.27
CA ALA A 539 -5.18 -1.88 23.71
C ALA A 539 -4.74 -0.46 24.10
N ASP A 540 -4.00 0.23 23.25
CA ASP A 540 -3.57 1.62 23.51
C ASP A 540 -4.74 2.58 23.39
N TYR A 541 -5.62 2.38 22.41
CA TYR A 541 -6.86 3.16 22.28
C TYR A 541 -7.83 2.91 23.46
N GLU A 542 -8.02 1.64 23.87
CA GLU A 542 -8.85 1.30 25.03
C GLU A 542 -8.32 1.95 26.31
N LYS A 543 -7.00 1.91 26.51
CA LYS A 543 -6.32 2.55 27.63
C LYS A 543 -6.49 4.08 27.62
N PHE A 544 -6.34 4.71 26.44
CA PHE A 544 -6.50 6.16 26.28
C PHE A 544 -7.96 6.61 26.46
N LEU A 545 -8.90 5.85 25.88
CA LEU A 545 -10.33 6.18 25.91
C LEU A 545 -11.03 5.73 27.21
N GLY A 546 -10.36 4.88 28.01
CA GLY A 546 -10.87 4.39 29.29
C GLY A 546 -12.05 3.43 29.18
N ARG A 547 -12.22 2.76 28.02
CA ARG A 547 -13.28 1.79 27.76
C ARG A 547 -12.85 0.71 26.78
N SER A 548 -13.50 -0.44 26.82
CA SER A 548 -13.35 -1.46 25.77
C SER A 548 -13.96 -0.97 24.45
N LEU A 549 -13.37 -1.39 23.34
CA LEU A 549 -13.74 -0.99 22.00
C LEU A 549 -14.29 -2.18 21.21
N THR A 550 -15.39 -1.94 20.50
CA THR A 550 -15.97 -2.88 19.55
C THR A 550 -15.23 -2.81 18.19
N GLU A 551 -15.54 -3.73 17.28
CA GLU A 551 -15.06 -3.66 15.90
C GLU A 551 -15.47 -2.36 15.21
N LEU A 552 -16.73 -1.94 15.39
CA LEU A 552 -17.23 -0.66 14.86
C LEU A 552 -16.49 0.53 15.45
N ASP A 553 -16.23 0.53 16.77
CA ASP A 553 -15.45 1.60 17.41
C ASP A 553 -14.05 1.72 16.79
N MET A 554 -13.34 0.59 16.64
CA MET A 554 -12.00 0.60 16.04
C MET A 554 -12.05 1.03 14.58
N HIS A 555 -13.03 0.56 13.81
CA HIS A 555 -13.20 0.99 12.43
C HIS A 555 -13.44 2.50 12.33
N LYS A 556 -14.29 3.06 13.19
CA LYS A 556 -14.51 4.52 13.25
C LYS A 556 -13.25 5.26 13.66
N ILE A 557 -12.55 4.82 14.70
CA ILE A 557 -11.29 5.43 15.16
C ILE A 557 -10.27 5.51 14.01
N MET A 558 -10.13 4.44 13.23
CA MET A 558 -9.14 4.39 12.14
C MET A 558 -9.55 5.15 10.87
N ASN A 559 -10.83 5.48 10.69
CA ASN A 559 -11.30 6.10 9.46
C ASN A 559 -11.88 7.51 9.67
N GLN A 560 -12.16 7.92 10.89
CA GLN A 560 -12.68 9.26 11.18
C GLN A 560 -11.55 10.24 11.45
N VAL A 561 -11.57 11.33 10.70
CA VAL A 561 -10.72 12.51 10.88
C VAL A 561 -11.60 13.71 11.23
N PRO A 562 -11.13 14.73 11.94
CA PRO A 562 -11.94 15.92 12.18
C PRO A 562 -11.98 16.80 10.93
N LEU A 563 -13.11 17.51 10.72
CA LEU A 563 -13.18 18.65 9.82
C LEU A 563 -13.73 19.85 10.60
N PHE A 564 -13.00 20.96 10.53
CA PHE A 564 -13.42 22.28 11.03
C PHE A 564 -13.57 23.22 9.85
N ILE A 565 -14.69 23.96 9.80
CA ILE A 565 -14.88 25.04 8.84
C ILE A 565 -15.20 26.31 9.62
N HIS A 566 -14.26 27.24 9.67
CA HIS A 566 -14.52 28.60 10.16
C HIS A 566 -15.06 29.46 9.02
N LEU A 567 -16.13 30.16 9.26
CA LEU A 567 -16.72 31.12 8.33
C LEU A 567 -16.43 32.56 8.80
N PRO A 568 -16.21 33.52 7.87
CA PRO A 568 -15.83 34.91 8.21
C PRO A 568 -16.69 35.59 9.25
N ASP A 569 -17.99 35.30 9.29
CA ASP A 569 -18.94 35.89 10.21
C ASP A 569 -19.25 35.05 11.45
N GLY A 570 -18.57 33.89 11.60
CA GLY A 570 -18.76 32.95 12.70
C GLY A 570 -20.17 32.32 12.75
N LYS A 571 -20.98 32.48 11.72
CA LYS A 571 -22.30 31.84 11.66
C LYS A 571 -22.17 30.33 11.44
N MET A 572 -23.28 29.62 11.71
CA MET A 572 -23.36 28.16 11.56
C MET A 572 -22.40 27.39 12.48
N ALA A 573 -21.74 28.05 13.46
CA ALA A 573 -20.90 27.34 14.42
C ALA A 573 -21.71 26.28 15.17
N GLY A 574 -21.15 25.09 15.32
CA GLY A 574 -21.78 23.94 15.96
C GLY A 574 -21.13 22.61 15.64
N THR A 575 -21.64 21.58 16.29
CA THR A 575 -21.20 20.20 15.99
C THR A 575 -22.21 19.54 15.05
N TYR A 576 -21.68 19.04 13.92
CA TYR A 576 -22.40 18.30 12.89
C TYR A 576 -22.04 16.82 13.02
N THR A 577 -23.04 15.95 13.02
CA THR A 577 -22.89 14.51 13.28
C THR A 577 -23.25 13.64 12.09
N GLU A 578 -23.71 14.25 11.03
CA GLU A 578 -23.99 13.59 9.75
C GLU A 578 -22.69 13.02 9.18
N ALA A 579 -22.77 11.89 8.48
CA ALA A 579 -21.62 11.27 7.85
C ALA A 579 -21.24 12.05 6.60
N GLU A 580 -20.00 12.53 6.57
CA GLU A 580 -19.41 13.27 5.46
C GLU A 580 -17.97 12.76 5.19
N GLY A 581 -17.41 13.05 4.03
CA GLY A 581 -16.08 12.61 3.66
C GLY A 581 -15.27 13.64 2.87
N GLN A 582 -14.01 13.31 2.60
CA GLN A 582 -13.08 14.22 1.90
C GLN A 582 -13.59 14.64 0.51
N LEU A 583 -14.34 13.77 -0.18
CA LEU A 583 -14.94 14.10 -1.47
C LEU A 583 -15.96 15.23 -1.40
N ASP A 584 -16.58 15.42 -0.23
CA ASP A 584 -17.65 16.40 -0.03
C ASP A 584 -17.10 17.82 0.17
N LEU A 585 -15.80 17.98 0.42
CA LEU A 585 -15.19 19.27 0.72
C LEU A 585 -15.25 20.24 -0.47
N ALA A 586 -14.80 19.84 -1.66
CA ALA A 586 -14.76 20.71 -2.83
C ALA A 586 -16.16 21.22 -3.26
N PRO A 587 -17.17 20.35 -3.46
CA PRO A 587 -18.50 20.83 -3.83
C PRO A 587 -19.15 21.72 -2.76
N SER A 588 -18.86 21.48 -1.47
CA SER A 588 -19.37 22.30 -0.37
C SER A 588 -18.73 23.67 -0.31
N LEU A 589 -17.42 23.78 -0.53
CA LEU A 589 -16.73 25.08 -0.63
C LEU A 589 -17.24 25.88 -1.83
N LEU A 590 -17.39 25.25 -2.99
CA LEU A 590 -17.93 25.90 -4.19
C LEU A 590 -19.36 26.40 -3.95
N HIS A 591 -20.20 25.63 -3.23
CA HIS A 591 -21.54 26.07 -2.81
C HIS A 591 -21.49 27.35 -1.97
N LEU A 592 -20.65 27.38 -0.93
CA LEU A 592 -20.52 28.60 -0.08
C LEU A 592 -20.06 29.83 -0.88
N LEU A 593 -19.27 29.62 -1.91
CA LEU A 593 -18.77 30.67 -2.81
C LEU A 593 -19.70 31.00 -3.97
N GLY A 594 -20.86 30.35 -4.09
CA GLY A 594 -21.87 30.61 -5.12
C GLY A 594 -21.52 30.06 -6.50
N ILE A 595 -20.67 29.07 -6.57
CA ILE A 595 -20.22 28.42 -7.81
C ILE A 595 -20.99 27.11 -7.98
N SER A 596 -21.72 26.98 -9.10
CA SER A 596 -22.50 25.77 -9.41
C SER A 596 -21.60 24.60 -9.75
N THR A 597 -21.93 23.45 -9.19
CA THR A 597 -21.28 22.17 -9.47
C THR A 597 -22.14 21.24 -10.33
N ALA A 598 -23.27 21.71 -10.86
CA ALA A 598 -24.20 20.89 -11.64
C ALA A 598 -23.55 20.21 -12.88
N ALA A 599 -22.62 20.91 -13.54
CA ALA A 599 -21.92 20.42 -14.72
C ALA A 599 -20.49 19.91 -14.41
N LYS A 600 -20.15 19.69 -13.13
CA LYS A 600 -18.84 19.24 -12.72
C LYS A 600 -18.81 17.74 -12.44
N TYR A 601 -17.75 17.07 -12.89
CA TYR A 601 -17.54 15.64 -12.73
C TYR A 601 -17.00 15.32 -11.33
N MET A 602 -17.81 15.60 -10.30
CA MET A 602 -17.51 15.41 -8.89
C MET A 602 -18.41 14.34 -8.30
N MET A 603 -17.93 13.53 -7.39
CA MET A 603 -18.69 12.43 -6.75
C MET A 603 -19.24 12.79 -5.38
N GLY A 604 -18.59 13.72 -4.68
CA GLY A 604 -18.99 14.16 -3.35
C GLY A 604 -20.33 14.87 -3.33
N SER A 605 -20.92 14.89 -2.16
CA SER A 605 -22.16 15.58 -1.82
C SER A 605 -21.89 17.03 -1.42
N ASN A 606 -22.95 17.80 -1.19
CA ASN A 606 -22.86 19.15 -0.64
C ASN A 606 -23.29 19.11 0.82
N MET A 607 -22.38 19.27 1.76
CA MET A 607 -22.63 19.25 3.21
C MET A 607 -23.68 20.29 3.67
N PHE A 608 -24.07 21.23 2.80
CA PHE A 608 -25.03 22.30 3.09
C PHE A 608 -26.37 22.13 2.38
N ASP A 609 -26.64 20.98 1.74
CA ASP A 609 -27.88 20.74 1.00
C ASP A 609 -29.08 20.40 1.90
N GLY A 610 -28.83 20.07 3.16
CA GLY A 610 -29.84 19.70 4.16
C GLY A 610 -30.22 18.21 4.13
N ASN A 611 -29.54 17.38 3.34
CA ASN A 611 -29.70 15.93 3.36
C ASN A 611 -28.85 15.32 4.49
N PRO A 612 -29.41 14.66 5.51
CA PRO A 612 -28.63 14.09 6.60
C PRO A 612 -28.04 12.71 6.28
N ASN A 613 -28.32 12.15 5.10
CA ASN A 613 -27.99 10.76 4.77
C ASN A 613 -27.12 10.70 3.51
N HIS A 614 -26.00 11.41 3.50
CA HIS A 614 -25.01 11.28 2.45
C HIS A 614 -24.31 9.91 2.55
N LEU A 615 -24.13 9.26 1.42
CA LEU A 615 -23.39 8.00 1.37
C LEU A 615 -21.90 8.29 1.24
N VAL A 616 -21.17 8.10 2.32
CA VAL A 616 -19.71 8.15 2.37
C VAL A 616 -19.15 6.76 2.08
N VAL A 617 -18.36 6.65 1.02
CA VAL A 617 -17.74 5.38 0.59
C VAL A 617 -16.23 5.47 0.80
N LEU A 618 -15.66 4.50 1.49
CA LEU A 618 -14.21 4.40 1.69
C LEU A 618 -13.58 3.53 0.58
N ARG A 619 -12.29 3.73 0.33
CA ARG A 619 -11.59 2.98 -0.74
C ARG A 619 -11.62 1.46 -0.55
N THR A 620 -11.72 0.98 0.67
CA THR A 620 -11.88 -0.44 1.03
C THR A 620 -13.24 -1.04 0.65
N GLY A 621 -14.22 -0.21 0.26
CA GLY A 621 -15.61 -0.61 0.06
C GLY A 621 -16.47 -0.54 1.32
N ALA A 622 -15.89 -0.12 2.46
CA ALA A 622 -16.68 0.26 3.63
C ALA A 622 -17.50 1.51 3.32
N PHE A 623 -18.66 1.66 3.96
CA PHE A 623 -19.49 2.86 3.79
C PHE A 623 -20.33 3.16 5.01
N THR A 624 -20.79 4.40 5.08
CA THR A 624 -21.82 4.85 6.03
C THR A 624 -22.71 5.91 5.38
N ASP A 625 -23.97 5.96 5.81
CA ASP A 625 -24.96 6.98 5.40
C ASP A 625 -25.64 7.66 6.60
N SER A 626 -25.00 7.74 7.74
CA SER A 626 -25.54 8.21 9.04
C SER A 626 -26.60 7.31 9.67
N ARG A 627 -27.14 6.30 8.97
CA ARG A 627 -28.10 5.31 9.47
C ARG A 627 -27.45 3.95 9.63
N LEU A 628 -26.68 3.54 8.64
CA LEU A 628 -26.01 2.25 8.54
C LEU A 628 -24.51 2.45 8.38
N HIS A 629 -23.77 1.48 8.91
CA HIS A 629 -22.32 1.39 8.74
C HIS A 629 -21.96 -0.02 8.30
N TYR A 630 -21.29 -0.13 7.18
CA TYR A 630 -20.85 -1.42 6.62
C TYR A 630 -19.34 -1.54 6.69
N ILE A 631 -18.89 -2.65 7.25
CA ILE A 631 -17.47 -3.05 7.27
C ILE A 631 -17.32 -4.28 6.39
N PRO A 632 -16.57 -4.18 5.28
CA PRO A 632 -16.38 -5.31 4.37
C PRO A 632 -15.55 -6.41 5.03
N SER A 633 -15.83 -7.66 4.65
CA SER A 633 -14.96 -8.78 5.01
C SER A 633 -13.69 -8.77 4.16
N PRO A 634 -12.52 -9.09 4.75
CA PRO A 634 -11.26 -9.23 4.00
C PRO A 634 -11.30 -10.30 2.89
N ASP A 635 -12.25 -11.22 2.92
CA ASP A 635 -12.45 -12.19 1.84
C ASP A 635 -13.16 -11.63 0.60
N GLY A 636 -13.63 -10.37 0.68
CA GLY A 636 -14.30 -9.67 -0.42
C GLY A 636 -15.77 -10.06 -0.63
N LEU A 637 -16.35 -10.86 0.28
CA LEU A 637 -17.76 -11.24 0.20
C LEU A 637 -18.63 -10.30 1.01
N PHE A 638 -19.66 -9.76 0.37
CA PHE A 638 -20.65 -8.91 1.05
C PHE A 638 -21.31 -9.63 2.24
N GLU A 639 -21.68 -10.89 2.05
CA GLU A 639 -22.40 -11.70 3.06
C GLU A 639 -21.57 -11.95 4.34
N ASN A 640 -20.25 -11.90 4.26
CA ASN A 640 -19.33 -12.06 5.38
C ASN A 640 -18.92 -10.72 6.01
N GLY A 641 -19.27 -9.60 5.40
CA GLY A 641 -19.14 -8.27 6.00
C GLY A 641 -20.09 -8.07 7.17
N THR A 642 -19.94 -6.96 7.86
CA THR A 642 -20.76 -6.63 9.02
C THR A 642 -21.51 -5.32 8.78
N CYS A 643 -22.83 -5.34 8.97
CA CYS A 643 -23.71 -4.19 8.89
C CYS A 643 -24.12 -3.75 10.30
N TYR A 644 -23.95 -2.47 10.62
CA TYR A 644 -24.29 -1.89 11.93
C TYR A 644 -25.34 -0.78 11.77
N SER A 645 -26.18 -0.62 12.77
CA SER A 645 -27.00 0.58 12.93
C SER A 645 -26.16 1.69 13.56
N GLU A 646 -26.05 2.84 12.93
CA GLU A 646 -25.34 3.99 13.50
C GLU A 646 -25.99 4.50 14.81
N ALA A 647 -27.32 4.45 14.91
CA ALA A 647 -28.06 4.92 16.07
C ALA A 647 -27.82 4.07 17.34
N SER A 648 -27.70 2.75 17.22
CA SER A 648 -27.50 1.86 18.36
C SER A 648 -26.06 1.35 18.52
N GLY A 649 -25.26 1.39 17.45
CA GLY A 649 -23.94 0.74 17.38
C GLY A 649 -24.02 -0.81 17.35
N GLU A 650 -25.21 -1.37 17.24
CA GLU A 650 -25.43 -2.82 17.23
C GLU A 650 -25.40 -3.37 15.81
N GLN A 651 -24.93 -4.61 15.66
CA GLN A 651 -24.97 -5.33 14.40
C GLN A 651 -26.42 -5.61 13.99
N VAL A 652 -26.74 -5.34 12.74
CA VAL A 652 -28.04 -5.60 12.11
C VAL A 652 -27.91 -6.62 10.97
N GLY A 653 -29.03 -7.07 10.43
CA GLY A 653 -29.01 -8.00 9.31
C GLY A 653 -28.28 -7.44 8.09
N ILE A 654 -27.34 -8.19 7.52
CA ILE A 654 -26.46 -7.75 6.41
C ILE A 654 -27.25 -7.22 5.21
N GLU A 655 -28.44 -7.75 4.95
CA GLU A 655 -29.31 -7.34 3.83
C GLU A 655 -29.76 -5.88 3.92
N GLN A 656 -29.72 -5.26 5.11
CA GLN A 656 -30.03 -3.84 5.26
C GLN A 656 -28.98 -2.94 4.59
N CYS A 657 -27.75 -3.41 4.47
CA CYS A 657 -26.65 -2.70 3.83
C CYS A 657 -26.52 -2.99 2.31
N ARG A 658 -27.37 -3.85 1.72
CA ARG A 658 -27.19 -4.36 0.33
C ARG A 658 -27.36 -3.26 -0.73
N ALA A 659 -28.34 -2.40 -0.59
CA ALA A 659 -28.60 -1.34 -1.56
C ALA A 659 -27.45 -0.32 -1.60
N GLU A 660 -27.01 0.14 -0.44
CA GLU A 660 -25.90 1.08 -0.29
C GLU A 660 -24.56 0.45 -0.71
N ASN A 661 -24.37 -0.86 -0.47
CA ASN A 661 -23.19 -1.58 -0.98
C ASN A 661 -23.15 -1.60 -2.51
N THR A 662 -24.29 -1.82 -3.17
CA THR A 662 -24.36 -1.81 -4.64
C THR A 662 -23.98 -0.43 -5.19
N GLU A 663 -24.50 0.65 -4.57
CA GLU A 663 -24.16 2.02 -4.97
C GLU A 663 -22.68 2.34 -4.64
N ALA A 664 -22.17 1.90 -3.51
CA ALA A 664 -20.77 2.09 -3.13
C ALA A 664 -19.81 1.46 -4.14
N GLN A 665 -20.05 0.22 -4.54
CA GLN A 665 -19.23 -0.45 -5.55
C GLN A 665 -19.32 0.26 -6.91
N LYS A 666 -20.52 0.72 -7.30
CA LYS A 666 -20.72 1.49 -8.53
C LYS A 666 -19.93 2.80 -8.53
N ARG A 667 -19.95 3.54 -7.41
CA ARG A 667 -19.18 4.80 -7.27
C ARG A 667 -17.67 4.55 -7.41
N LEU A 668 -17.15 3.53 -6.73
CA LEU A 668 -15.74 3.17 -6.82
C LEU A 668 -15.34 2.81 -8.25
N GLU A 669 -16.17 2.02 -8.95
CA GLU A 669 -15.92 1.63 -10.34
C GLU A 669 -15.96 2.83 -11.29
N ILE A 670 -16.96 3.71 -11.17
CA ILE A 670 -17.07 4.93 -11.99
C ILE A 670 -15.83 5.83 -11.76
N SER A 671 -15.41 6.03 -10.50
CA SER A 671 -14.22 6.82 -10.20
C SER A 671 -12.97 6.22 -10.82
N ASP A 672 -12.76 4.91 -10.64
CA ASP A 672 -11.59 4.20 -11.17
C ASP A 672 -11.53 4.28 -12.71
N GLN A 673 -12.64 4.13 -13.38
CA GLN A 673 -12.73 4.25 -14.85
C GLN A 673 -12.51 5.71 -15.30
N THR A 674 -13.10 6.67 -14.61
CA THR A 674 -12.95 8.10 -14.91
C THR A 674 -11.49 8.53 -14.80
N VAL A 675 -10.81 8.14 -13.74
CA VAL A 675 -9.40 8.47 -13.50
C VAL A 675 -8.49 7.72 -14.48
N THR A 676 -8.72 6.42 -14.68
CA THR A 676 -7.81 5.58 -15.51
C THR A 676 -7.88 5.92 -16.99
N TYR A 677 -9.06 6.26 -17.51
CA TYR A 677 -9.27 6.52 -18.94
C TYR A 677 -9.31 8.00 -19.34
N ASP A 678 -8.99 8.93 -18.42
CA ASP A 678 -9.04 10.39 -18.67
C ASP A 678 -10.40 10.85 -19.23
N LEU A 679 -11.50 10.31 -18.66
CA LEU A 679 -12.85 10.47 -19.24
C LEU A 679 -13.34 11.92 -19.16
N ILE A 680 -12.94 12.69 -18.16
CA ILE A 680 -13.36 14.10 -18.03
C ILE A 680 -12.90 14.89 -19.24
N LYS A 681 -11.66 14.71 -19.64
CA LYS A 681 -11.10 15.34 -20.85
C LYS A 681 -11.88 14.93 -22.11
N GLU A 682 -12.21 13.65 -22.23
CA GLU A 682 -13.01 13.16 -23.37
C GLU A 682 -14.41 13.77 -23.40
N PHE A 683 -15.09 13.83 -22.24
CA PHE A 683 -16.44 14.37 -22.12
C PHE A 683 -16.49 15.88 -22.38
N GLU A 684 -15.51 16.64 -21.93
CA GLU A 684 -15.42 18.07 -22.20
C GLU A 684 -15.18 18.36 -23.69
N GLN A 685 -14.32 17.58 -24.35
CA GLN A 685 -14.11 17.69 -25.80
C GLN A 685 -15.38 17.39 -26.61
N GLN A 686 -16.19 16.41 -26.18
CA GLN A 686 -17.45 16.08 -26.84
C GLN A 686 -18.50 17.19 -26.63
N ASN A 687 -18.50 17.85 -25.48
CA ASN A 687 -19.44 18.94 -25.16
C ASN A 687 -19.02 20.28 -25.77
N GLY A 688 -17.91 20.35 -26.51
CA GLY A 688 -17.41 21.55 -27.17
C GLY A 688 -16.84 22.60 -26.22
N THR A 689 -16.48 22.21 -25.01
CA THR A 689 -15.75 23.07 -24.05
C THR A 689 -14.27 23.04 -24.42
N PRO A 690 -13.62 24.18 -24.69
CA PRO A 690 -12.23 24.23 -25.13
C PRO A 690 -11.22 23.79 -24.09
#